data_25333e79898b72a943858d332c510e61
#
_entry.id   25333e79898b72a943858d332c510e61
#
_cell.length_a   1.000
_cell.length_b   1.000
_cell.length_c   1.000
_cell.angle_alpha   90.00
_cell.angle_beta   90.00
_cell.angle_gamma   90.00
#
_symmetry.space_group_name_H-M   'P 1'
#
loop_
_entity.id
_entity.type
_entity.pdbx_description
1 polymer ?
#
loop_
_entity_poly.entity_id
_entity_poly.type
_entity_poly.pdbx_seq_one_letter_code
_entity_poly.pdbx_strand_id
1 'polypeptide(L)'
;MDSPVTVEERVAQAVEALQARRRVPHATYRVQMNENFTFRDTLALVPYLDALGISDLYLSPIFKARPGSTHGYDVCDYSELNPVLGTWEDFRALAAALRERDMGLLLDMVPNHMGIMSECNGWWMDVLENGPSSPYASTFDIDWRPVKRELQNRVLLPILEDQYGVVLEDGKLRVVREGGAFFVTYYAARMPLTPDSYPTLLASVADDLEAALGEGDEHLAELRSILTALRNLPPYTDTRPESIAERQREKEIAKQRLASLLEVSPPVQEALDAAIATLNGTPGQPESFDALDRLLSAQPYRLAFWRVAADEINYRRFFEVNELAAIRVEQPEVFDAVHGLLMEMVAEGLVTGLRIDHPDGLWDPGAYFRQLQESAVAATIRRQGGDIGDERELAAAIRAYFDAQIAGAEDRDDIWPLYVVAEKILSETEPLPASWALDGTTGYDFLSAANGLFVDGSAEERFTEIYSRFIRARLDFDRIAYNAKLFIMSTALSSELQAISNQLERITEDSRRYRDFTLSGLRSVIREVTASLPIYRTYISSPDGISERDQYFVLRAVVDARRRNPGTSRLLFSFLRDTLLLRNLDQFRPATRRRLLSFVMSWQQFTGPVMAKSVEDTTFYVYNRLVALNEVGSHPEQFGTPPDAFHEQNRMRVEHWPHAMLATSTHDTKRSEDVRARIAVLSEMPDEWEAALERWAALNASKKGTVDDEPAPDRNDEYLFYQTLLGVWPEGATAADETLRARLVDYMLKAVNEAKVHTSWINPDDAYMQAVEGFVGRVLDDAAFVEDFLPVQRRVAFFGRVNSLALTLLKLTVPGVPDIYRGTEMWQFSLVDPDNRRPVDYARRQAVLDEIRRRGDDRAGLAREFAGHSADGRAKLYVIDTALAFRKAHPALFRQGSYEPLAVRGEAAEHAVGFARRANGEEMIV
;
A
#
# COMPACT_ATOMS: atom_id res chain seq x y z
N MET A 1 7.28 22.45 49.86
CA MET A 1 7.01 21.15 49.26
C MET A 1 6.06 21.46 48.12
N ASP A 2 6.54 21.38 46.89
CA ASP A 2 5.67 21.57 45.74
C ASP A 2 4.59 20.50 45.76
N SER A 3 3.35 20.88 45.53
CA SER A 3 2.25 19.92 45.38
C SER A 3 2.62 18.92 44.28
N PRO A 4 2.32 17.64 44.42
CA PRO A 4 2.59 16.69 43.36
C PRO A 4 1.85 17.14 42.09
N VAL A 5 2.55 17.18 40.96
CA VAL A 5 1.99 17.52 39.63
C VAL A 5 0.88 16.53 39.33
N THR A 6 -0.32 17.01 39.02
CA THR A 6 -1.46 16.14 38.68
C THR A 6 -1.28 15.48 37.32
N VAL A 7 -2.07 14.42 37.01
CA VAL A 7 -2.03 13.75 35.73
C VAL A 7 -2.42 14.73 34.60
N GLU A 8 -3.42 15.57 34.83
CA GLU A 8 -3.88 16.59 33.88
C GLU A 8 -2.79 17.64 33.60
N GLU A 9 -2.06 18.10 34.63
CA GLU A 9 -0.95 19.03 34.43
C GLU A 9 0.19 18.39 33.63
N ARG A 10 0.48 17.10 33.83
CA ARG A 10 1.48 16.36 33.02
C ARG A 10 1.05 16.20 31.60
N VAL A 11 -0.24 15.91 31.35
CA VAL A 11 -0.78 15.84 29.99
C VAL A 11 -0.61 17.20 29.29
N ALA A 12 -1.01 18.30 29.91
CA ALA A 12 -0.86 19.63 29.34
C ALA A 12 0.61 19.96 29.04
N GLN A 13 1.54 19.67 29.96
CA GLN A 13 2.98 19.88 29.76
C GLN A 13 3.56 19.03 28.62
N ALA A 14 3.11 17.77 28.48
CA ALA A 14 3.57 16.89 27.40
C ALA A 14 3.05 17.35 26.04
N VAL A 15 1.78 17.79 25.96
CA VAL A 15 1.20 18.36 24.75
C VAL A 15 1.95 19.64 24.35
N GLU A 16 2.16 20.56 25.31
CA GLU A 16 2.94 21.78 25.06
C GLU A 16 4.36 21.47 24.56
N ALA A 17 5.03 20.48 25.16
CA ALA A 17 6.37 20.06 24.74
C ALA A 17 6.40 19.46 23.33
N LEU A 18 5.37 18.74 22.93
CA LEU A 18 5.22 18.22 21.57
C LEU A 18 4.87 19.34 20.59
N GLN A 19 3.92 20.22 20.93
CA GLN A 19 3.54 21.36 20.11
C GLN A 19 4.70 22.33 19.88
N ALA A 20 5.54 22.55 20.88
CA ALA A 20 6.76 23.36 20.75
C ALA A 20 7.78 22.77 19.76
N ARG A 21 7.71 21.46 19.53
CA ARG A 21 8.54 20.73 18.55
C ARG A 21 7.78 20.38 17.27
N ARG A 22 6.46 20.61 17.23
CA ARG A 22 5.65 20.34 16.04
C ARG A 22 6.21 21.11 14.86
N ARG A 23 6.39 20.38 13.78
CA ARG A 23 7.00 20.90 12.59
C ARG A 23 6.10 20.60 11.39
N VAL A 24 5.56 21.63 10.77
CA VAL A 24 4.95 21.52 9.45
C VAL A 24 6.06 21.74 8.43
N PRO A 25 6.34 20.77 7.56
CA PRO A 25 7.41 20.93 6.56
C PRO A 25 7.18 22.09 5.61
N HIS A 26 8.27 22.75 5.18
CA HIS A 26 8.23 23.68 4.04
C HIS A 26 8.25 22.94 2.71
N ALA A 27 9.02 21.85 2.65
CA ALA A 27 9.13 20.93 1.54
C ALA A 27 9.74 19.63 2.01
N THR A 28 9.27 18.51 1.49
CA THR A 28 9.81 17.19 1.77
C THR A 28 10.58 16.64 0.57
N TYR A 29 11.51 15.74 0.85
CA TYR A 29 12.19 14.94 -0.17
C TYR A 29 12.06 13.47 0.20
N ARG A 30 11.36 12.70 -0.65
CA ARG A 30 11.15 11.28 -0.39
C ARG A 30 12.34 10.45 -0.86
N VAL A 31 12.88 9.65 0.07
CA VAL A 31 13.93 8.66 -0.16
C VAL A 31 13.36 7.26 -0.01
N GLN A 32 13.68 6.39 -0.95
CA GLN A 32 13.32 4.98 -0.91
C GLN A 32 14.48 4.17 -0.35
N MET A 33 14.29 3.64 0.86
CA MET A 33 15.29 2.87 1.59
C MET A 33 15.30 1.40 1.16
N ASN A 34 16.48 0.84 0.98
CA ASN A 34 16.68 -0.59 0.71
C ASN A 34 18.17 -0.95 0.94
N GLU A 35 18.56 -2.20 0.67
CA GLU A 35 19.94 -2.68 0.81
C GLU A 35 20.97 -1.88 -0.01
N ASN A 36 20.54 -1.25 -1.13
CA ASN A 36 21.39 -0.46 -2.02
C ASN A 36 21.34 1.04 -1.69
N PHE A 37 20.51 1.47 -0.74
CA PHE A 37 20.43 2.85 -0.27
C PHE A 37 20.02 2.88 1.21
N THR A 38 21.05 2.95 2.05
CA THR A 38 21.02 2.74 3.50
C THR A 38 20.90 4.04 4.29
N PHE A 39 20.87 3.96 5.64
CA PHE A 39 20.96 5.15 6.51
C PHE A 39 22.25 5.94 6.27
N ARG A 40 23.38 5.28 5.98
CA ARG A 40 24.67 5.95 5.70
C ARG A 40 24.64 6.69 4.37
N ASP A 41 24.02 6.12 3.35
CA ASP A 41 23.86 6.77 2.05
C ASP A 41 22.95 7.99 2.19
N THR A 42 21.89 7.86 2.98
CA THR A 42 20.97 8.96 3.29
C THR A 42 21.65 10.06 4.11
N LEU A 43 22.46 9.69 5.09
CA LEU A 43 23.28 10.63 5.87
C LEU A 43 24.21 11.45 4.96
N ALA A 44 24.85 10.80 4.00
CA ALA A 44 25.70 11.47 3.03
C ALA A 44 24.93 12.46 2.13
N LEU A 45 23.62 12.23 1.94
CA LEU A 45 22.75 13.08 1.14
C LEU A 45 22.25 14.33 1.88
N VAL A 46 22.22 14.35 3.21
CA VAL A 46 21.66 15.44 4.03
C VAL A 46 22.23 16.83 3.64
N PRO A 47 23.54 17.03 3.42
CA PRO A 47 24.08 18.31 2.99
C PRO A 47 23.52 18.80 1.65
N TYR A 48 23.25 17.89 0.71
CA TYR A 48 22.64 18.21 -0.57
C TYR A 48 21.18 18.65 -0.39
N LEU A 49 20.42 17.95 0.44
CA LEU A 49 19.00 18.26 0.69
C LEU A 49 18.83 19.61 1.38
N ASP A 50 19.64 19.90 2.40
CA ASP A 50 19.66 21.22 3.04
C ASP A 50 20.07 22.31 2.05
N ALA A 51 21.10 22.05 1.24
CA ALA A 51 21.49 22.93 0.16
C ALA A 51 20.34 23.15 -0.83
N LEU A 52 19.59 22.15 -1.23
CA LEU A 52 18.44 22.30 -2.12
C LEU A 52 17.28 23.08 -1.48
N GLY A 53 17.25 23.23 -0.17
CA GLY A 53 16.20 23.93 0.58
C GLY A 53 15.08 23.02 1.10
N ILE A 54 15.34 21.71 1.16
CA ILE A 54 14.44 20.75 1.80
C ILE A 54 14.44 20.98 3.31
N SER A 55 13.26 21.01 3.90
CA SER A 55 13.11 21.19 5.34
C SER A 55 12.97 19.88 6.10
N ASP A 56 12.44 18.84 5.46
CA ASP A 56 12.17 17.57 6.11
C ASP A 56 12.46 16.40 5.17
N LEU A 57 13.23 15.45 5.65
CA LEU A 57 13.47 14.20 4.96
C LEU A 57 12.26 13.28 5.11
N TYR A 58 11.79 12.69 4.03
CA TYR A 58 10.70 11.72 4.05
C TYR A 58 11.23 10.32 3.71
N LEU A 59 11.25 9.41 4.69
CA LEU A 59 11.73 8.04 4.52
C LEU A 59 10.58 7.06 4.22
N SER A 60 10.83 6.10 3.33
CA SER A 60 10.05 4.87 3.23
C SER A 60 10.15 4.07 4.54
N PRO A 61 9.31 3.00 4.75
CA PRO A 61 9.33 2.25 5.99
C PRO A 61 10.72 1.73 6.38
N ILE A 62 11.07 1.85 7.67
CA ILE A 62 12.41 1.49 8.19
C ILE A 62 12.39 0.32 9.17
N PHE A 63 11.21 -0.18 9.54
CA PHE A 63 11.11 -1.36 10.41
C PHE A 63 11.52 -2.61 9.66
N LYS A 64 11.85 -3.67 10.39
CA LYS A 64 12.33 -4.93 9.82
C LYS A 64 11.33 -5.51 8.84
N ALA A 65 11.71 -5.52 7.58
CA ALA A 65 10.94 -6.04 6.46
C ALA A 65 11.37 -7.49 6.12
N ARG A 66 10.61 -8.13 5.25
CA ARG A 66 10.98 -9.44 4.74
C ARG A 66 12.35 -9.41 4.06
N PRO A 67 13.14 -10.49 4.17
CA PRO A 67 14.42 -10.59 3.45
C PRO A 67 14.25 -10.36 1.95
N GLY A 68 15.11 -9.51 1.37
CA GLY A 68 15.04 -9.15 -0.05
C GLY A 68 14.01 -8.08 -0.41
N SER A 69 13.31 -7.51 0.56
CA SER A 69 12.41 -6.37 0.33
C SER A 69 13.14 -5.17 -0.23
N THR A 70 12.64 -4.63 -1.35
CA THR A 70 13.19 -3.43 -2.01
C THR A 70 12.44 -2.15 -1.66
N HIS A 71 11.39 -2.25 -0.82
CA HIS A 71 10.46 -1.16 -0.54
C HIS A 71 10.13 -0.96 0.94
N GLY A 72 10.21 -2.02 1.78
CA GLY A 72 9.95 -1.94 3.21
C GLY A 72 8.48 -2.01 3.66
N TYR A 73 7.50 -2.10 2.73
CA TYR A 73 6.08 -2.18 3.09
C TYR A 73 5.63 -3.57 3.57
N ASP A 74 6.47 -4.56 3.48
CA ASP A 74 6.27 -5.92 3.95
C ASP A 74 6.93 -6.15 5.33
N VAL A 75 6.65 -5.23 6.27
CA VAL A 75 7.17 -5.26 7.63
C VAL A 75 6.83 -6.58 8.30
N CYS A 76 7.82 -7.25 8.87
CA CYS A 76 7.64 -8.50 9.61
C CYS A 76 7.92 -8.38 11.12
N ASP A 77 8.55 -7.29 11.55
CA ASP A 77 8.78 -7.01 12.97
C ASP A 77 8.86 -5.50 13.20
N TYR A 78 7.98 -4.97 14.05
CA TYR A 78 7.94 -3.54 14.42
C TYR A 78 8.81 -3.21 15.63
N SER A 79 9.40 -4.19 16.29
CA SER A 79 10.22 -3.98 17.49
C SER A 79 11.67 -3.61 17.17
N GLU A 80 12.08 -3.71 15.91
CA GLU A 80 13.44 -3.39 15.49
C GLU A 80 13.52 -2.72 14.11
N LEU A 81 14.62 -2.00 13.88
CA LEU A 81 14.92 -1.44 12.56
C LEU A 81 15.32 -2.55 11.59
N ASN A 82 15.04 -2.32 10.30
CA ASN A 82 15.47 -3.24 9.26
C ASN A 82 17.02 -3.29 9.19
N PRO A 83 17.63 -4.44 9.49
CA PRO A 83 19.09 -4.54 9.61
C PRO A 83 19.82 -4.30 8.28
N VAL A 84 19.14 -4.47 7.14
CA VAL A 84 19.77 -4.18 5.83
C VAL A 84 19.93 -2.68 5.57
N LEU A 85 19.20 -1.83 6.31
CA LEU A 85 19.31 -0.37 6.20
C LEU A 85 20.43 0.20 7.07
N GLY A 86 20.92 -0.54 8.06
CA GLY A 86 21.97 -0.12 8.99
C GLY A 86 21.63 -0.36 10.45
N THR A 87 22.41 0.20 11.33
CA THR A 87 22.29 0.06 12.79
C THR A 87 21.49 1.21 13.41
N TRP A 88 21.16 1.08 14.70
CA TRP A 88 20.61 2.17 15.51
C TRP A 88 21.52 3.39 15.57
N GLU A 89 22.84 3.17 15.61
CA GLU A 89 23.83 4.23 15.60
C GLU A 89 23.81 4.99 14.27
N ASP A 90 23.66 4.28 13.15
CA ASP A 90 23.55 4.90 11.82
C ASP A 90 22.25 5.75 11.71
N PHE A 91 21.13 5.24 12.20
CA PHE A 91 19.87 5.99 12.23
C PHE A 91 19.94 7.22 13.13
N ARG A 92 20.52 7.09 14.32
CA ARG A 92 20.73 8.23 15.24
C ARG A 92 21.68 9.27 14.67
N ALA A 93 22.73 8.83 13.96
CA ALA A 93 23.63 9.75 13.26
C ALA A 93 22.90 10.53 12.16
N LEU A 94 22.01 9.87 11.40
CA LEU A 94 21.16 10.54 10.40
C LEU A 94 20.25 11.57 11.07
N ALA A 95 19.52 11.19 12.12
CA ALA A 95 18.63 12.10 12.85
C ALA A 95 19.38 13.28 13.48
N ALA A 96 20.60 13.08 13.99
CA ALA A 96 21.45 14.14 14.50
C ALA A 96 21.88 15.12 13.42
N ALA A 97 22.32 14.61 12.26
CA ALA A 97 22.71 15.44 11.12
C ALA A 97 21.58 16.28 10.53
N LEU A 98 20.36 15.75 10.55
CA LEU A 98 19.13 16.50 10.18
C LEU A 98 18.87 17.61 11.19
N ARG A 99 18.91 17.31 12.49
CA ARG A 99 18.69 18.27 13.56
C ARG A 99 19.71 19.41 13.56
N GLU A 100 20.98 19.12 13.31
CA GLU A 100 22.05 20.12 13.18
C GLU A 100 21.78 21.17 12.07
N ARG A 101 20.95 20.80 11.08
CA ARG A 101 20.56 21.68 9.96
C ARG A 101 19.12 22.18 10.06
N ASP A 102 18.52 22.05 11.23
CA ASP A 102 17.09 22.35 11.43
C ASP A 102 16.19 21.63 10.42
N MET A 103 16.48 20.37 10.12
CA MET A 103 15.67 19.51 9.28
C MET A 103 14.89 18.50 10.12
N GLY A 104 13.65 18.22 9.71
CA GLY A 104 12.81 17.17 10.31
C GLY A 104 12.92 15.83 9.59
N LEU A 105 12.25 14.84 10.16
CA LEU A 105 12.12 13.50 9.60
C LEU A 105 10.66 13.07 9.60
N LEU A 106 10.09 12.92 8.40
CA LEU A 106 8.78 12.31 8.16
C LEU A 106 8.98 10.81 7.87
N LEU A 107 8.34 9.94 8.67
CA LEU A 107 8.47 8.49 8.53
C LEU A 107 7.20 7.87 7.98
N ASP A 108 7.37 6.95 7.03
CA ASP A 108 6.29 6.12 6.50
C ASP A 108 5.98 4.96 7.44
N MET A 109 4.73 4.86 7.88
CA MET A 109 4.24 3.84 8.80
C MET A 109 3.18 2.98 8.13
N VAL A 110 3.32 1.66 8.21
CA VAL A 110 2.44 0.64 7.61
C VAL A 110 1.60 -0.04 8.70
N PRO A 111 0.42 0.46 9.05
CA PRO A 111 -0.36 -0.11 10.15
C PRO A 111 -1.34 -1.21 9.75
N ASN A 112 -1.62 -1.38 8.45
CA ASN A 112 -2.71 -2.25 7.99
C ASN A 112 -2.33 -3.74 7.92
N HIS A 113 -1.08 -4.07 7.64
CA HIS A 113 -0.65 -5.44 7.34
C HIS A 113 0.80 -5.72 7.73
N MET A 114 1.14 -7.00 7.78
CA MET A 114 2.51 -7.49 7.96
C MET A 114 2.87 -8.48 6.87
N GLY A 115 4.17 -8.53 6.56
CA GLY A 115 4.76 -9.60 5.77
C GLY A 115 4.72 -10.93 6.55
N ILE A 116 4.18 -11.96 5.91
CA ILE A 116 4.09 -13.32 6.46
C ILE A 116 4.84 -14.31 5.56
N MET A 117 4.76 -15.58 5.83
CA MET A 117 5.48 -16.65 5.08
C MET A 117 7.00 -16.53 5.15
N SER A 118 7.52 -15.87 6.17
CA SER A 118 8.94 -15.76 6.47
C SER A 118 9.17 -15.91 7.97
N GLU A 119 10.25 -16.57 8.36
CA GLU A 119 10.64 -16.73 9.77
C GLU A 119 10.90 -15.39 10.48
N CYS A 120 11.05 -14.32 9.74
CA CYS A 120 11.20 -12.97 10.32
C CYS A 120 9.95 -12.51 11.08
N ASN A 121 8.75 -13.02 10.77
CA ASN A 121 7.53 -12.73 11.49
C ASN A 121 7.25 -13.77 12.59
N GLY A 122 7.80 -13.54 13.76
CA GLY A 122 7.64 -14.42 14.92
C GLY A 122 6.18 -14.59 15.38
N TRP A 123 5.34 -13.54 15.21
CA TRP A 123 3.92 -13.59 15.55
C TRP A 123 3.16 -14.58 14.65
N TRP A 124 3.44 -14.52 13.34
CA TRP A 124 2.83 -15.44 12.39
C TRP A 124 3.31 -16.86 12.60
N MET A 125 4.60 -17.05 12.88
CA MET A 125 5.13 -18.39 13.15
C MET A 125 4.50 -19.01 14.40
N ASP A 126 4.27 -18.23 15.46
CA ASP A 126 3.55 -18.72 16.64
C ASP A 126 2.08 -19.08 16.32
N VAL A 127 1.40 -18.29 15.47
CA VAL A 127 0.05 -18.62 14.97
C VAL A 127 0.05 -19.93 14.19
N LEU A 128 1.03 -20.18 13.33
CA LEU A 128 1.14 -21.46 12.60
C LEU A 128 1.42 -22.63 13.53
N GLU A 129 2.18 -22.43 14.59
CA GLU A 129 2.48 -23.50 15.56
C GLU A 129 1.30 -23.82 16.49
N ASN A 130 0.56 -22.80 16.93
CA ASN A 130 -0.40 -22.89 18.02
C ASN A 130 -1.86 -22.60 17.62
N GLY A 131 -2.11 -22.23 16.37
CA GLY A 131 -3.46 -21.95 15.89
C GLY A 131 -4.22 -20.91 16.73
N PRO A 132 -5.52 -21.15 17.06
CA PRO A 132 -6.30 -20.24 17.89
C PRO A 132 -5.76 -20.05 19.32
N SER A 133 -4.92 -20.97 19.82
CA SER A 133 -4.27 -20.89 21.13
C SER A 133 -2.97 -20.06 21.12
N SER A 134 -2.60 -19.47 19.97
CA SER A 134 -1.51 -18.51 19.93
C SER A 134 -1.89 -17.21 20.67
N PRO A 135 -0.99 -16.60 21.44
CA PRO A 135 -1.22 -15.26 21.98
C PRO A 135 -1.41 -14.21 20.87
N TYR A 136 -0.95 -14.49 19.64
CA TYR A 136 -1.07 -13.64 18.47
C TYR A 136 -2.23 -14.01 17.55
N ALA A 137 -3.09 -14.97 17.93
CA ALA A 137 -4.22 -15.43 17.12
C ALA A 137 -5.25 -14.32 16.83
N SER A 138 -5.32 -13.29 17.68
CA SER A 138 -6.18 -12.11 17.49
C SER A 138 -5.48 -10.93 16.82
N THR A 139 -4.15 -10.99 16.66
CA THR A 139 -3.37 -9.93 16.01
C THR A 139 -3.68 -9.86 14.53
N PHE A 140 -3.77 -11.01 13.88
CA PHE A 140 -4.12 -11.12 12.47
C PHE A 140 -5.64 -11.25 12.29
N ASP A 141 -6.14 -10.73 11.19
CA ASP A 141 -7.57 -10.81 10.86
C ASP A 141 -7.89 -12.15 10.18
N ILE A 142 -7.94 -13.21 10.99
CA ILE A 142 -8.18 -14.61 10.59
C ILE A 142 -9.60 -15.03 10.96
N ASP A 143 -10.35 -15.60 10.01
CA ASP A 143 -11.60 -16.31 10.29
C ASP A 143 -11.30 -17.75 10.75
N TRP A 144 -11.25 -17.96 12.06
CA TRP A 144 -11.06 -19.26 12.68
C TRP A 144 -12.27 -20.21 12.55
N ARG A 145 -13.41 -19.68 12.06
CA ARG A 145 -14.65 -20.46 11.94
C ARG A 145 -15.29 -20.27 10.55
N PRO A 146 -14.53 -20.50 9.48
CA PRO A 146 -15.06 -20.41 8.13
C PRO A 146 -16.14 -21.48 7.90
N VAL A 147 -16.93 -21.32 6.85
CA VAL A 147 -17.98 -22.28 6.49
C VAL A 147 -17.38 -23.65 6.14
N LYS A 148 -16.20 -23.67 5.50
CA LYS A 148 -15.48 -24.89 5.17
C LYS A 148 -14.92 -25.53 6.44
N ARG A 149 -15.46 -26.69 6.81
CA ARG A 149 -15.13 -27.39 8.07
C ARG A 149 -13.66 -27.75 8.18
N GLU A 150 -13.03 -28.08 7.06
CA GLU A 150 -11.61 -28.47 6.95
C GLU A 150 -10.65 -27.33 7.29
N LEU A 151 -11.13 -26.09 7.27
CA LEU A 151 -10.39 -24.89 7.66
C LEU A 151 -10.74 -24.38 9.07
N GLN A 152 -11.67 -25.02 9.79
CA GLN A 152 -11.98 -24.61 11.15
C GLN A 152 -10.77 -24.80 12.06
N ASN A 153 -10.41 -23.74 12.80
CA ASN A 153 -9.22 -23.66 13.66
C ASN A 153 -7.88 -23.82 12.91
N ARG A 154 -7.86 -23.54 11.62
CA ARG A 154 -6.67 -23.65 10.76
C ARG A 154 -6.54 -22.42 9.88
N VAL A 155 -5.30 -22.11 9.50
CA VAL A 155 -4.98 -21.08 8.50
C VAL A 155 -4.73 -21.76 7.15
N LEU A 156 -5.35 -21.28 6.07
CA LEU A 156 -5.00 -21.72 4.73
C LEU A 156 -3.66 -21.11 4.30
N LEU A 157 -2.71 -21.94 3.88
CA LEU A 157 -1.42 -21.52 3.33
C LEU A 157 -1.35 -21.88 1.84
N PRO A 158 -1.72 -20.98 0.93
CA PRO A 158 -1.72 -21.22 -0.50
C PRO A 158 -0.34 -20.95 -1.11
N ILE A 159 0.64 -21.80 -0.77
CA ILE A 159 2.05 -21.61 -1.14
C ILE A 159 2.58 -22.67 -2.13
N LEU A 160 1.81 -23.71 -2.41
CA LEU A 160 2.27 -24.79 -3.26
C LEU A 160 2.13 -24.43 -4.74
N GLU A 161 3.11 -24.81 -5.53
CA GLU A 161 3.14 -24.56 -6.98
C GLU A 161 2.17 -25.44 -7.77
N ASP A 162 1.75 -26.59 -7.20
CA ASP A 162 0.82 -27.54 -7.79
C ASP A 162 -0.11 -28.15 -6.71
N GLN A 163 -0.98 -29.08 -7.11
CA GLN A 163 -1.88 -29.78 -6.20
C GLN A 163 -1.10 -30.41 -5.06
N TYR A 164 -1.65 -30.35 -3.85
CA TYR A 164 -1.00 -30.81 -2.63
C TYR A 164 -0.45 -32.25 -2.75
N GLY A 165 -1.23 -33.19 -3.30
CA GLY A 165 -0.81 -34.56 -3.45
C GLY A 165 0.40 -34.71 -4.39
N VAL A 166 0.45 -33.94 -5.48
CA VAL A 166 1.58 -33.95 -6.42
C VAL A 166 2.85 -33.46 -5.72
N VAL A 167 2.76 -32.31 -5.03
CA VAL A 167 3.90 -31.72 -4.31
C VAL A 167 4.40 -32.65 -3.20
N LEU A 168 3.48 -33.30 -2.50
CA LEU A 168 3.79 -34.27 -1.44
C LEU A 168 4.54 -35.48 -2.01
N GLU A 169 3.99 -36.17 -3.02
CA GLU A 169 4.52 -37.37 -3.62
C GLU A 169 5.83 -37.16 -4.41
N ASP A 170 6.06 -35.90 -4.87
CA ASP A 170 7.36 -35.47 -5.43
C ASP A 170 8.44 -35.30 -4.34
N GLY A 171 8.09 -35.44 -3.04
CA GLY A 171 9.01 -35.27 -1.92
C GLY A 171 9.52 -33.84 -1.70
N LYS A 172 8.76 -32.84 -2.18
CA LYS A 172 9.08 -31.43 -2.02
C LYS A 172 8.73 -30.89 -0.62
N LEU A 173 7.78 -31.54 0.09
CA LEU A 173 7.46 -31.27 1.49
C LEU A 173 8.29 -32.17 2.37
N ARG A 174 9.12 -31.63 3.25
CA ARG A 174 10.02 -32.40 4.09
C ARG A 174 9.98 -31.94 5.54
N VAL A 175 9.83 -32.87 6.45
CA VAL A 175 10.04 -32.61 7.88
C VAL A 175 11.52 -32.51 8.17
N VAL A 176 11.89 -31.44 8.88
CA VAL A 176 13.25 -31.21 9.39
C VAL A 176 13.22 -30.90 10.88
N ARG A 177 14.34 -31.09 11.57
CA ARG A 177 14.49 -30.81 12.98
C ARG A 177 15.54 -29.71 13.19
N GLU A 178 15.29 -28.86 14.16
CA GLU A 178 16.27 -27.91 14.68
C GLU A 178 16.16 -27.89 16.21
N GLY A 179 17.22 -28.32 16.88
CA GLY A 179 17.16 -28.61 18.32
C GLY A 179 16.00 -29.58 18.65
N GLY A 180 15.11 -29.17 19.53
CA GLY A 180 13.91 -29.91 19.91
C GLY A 180 12.64 -29.54 19.18
N ALA A 181 12.72 -28.69 18.15
CA ALA A 181 11.58 -28.26 17.36
C ALA A 181 11.57 -28.92 15.97
N PHE A 182 10.36 -29.13 15.43
CA PHE A 182 10.18 -29.72 14.10
C PHE A 182 9.48 -28.73 13.18
N PHE A 183 9.86 -28.78 11.91
CA PHE A 183 9.34 -27.91 10.86
C PHE A 183 9.03 -28.73 9.61
N VAL A 184 8.10 -28.25 8.80
CA VAL A 184 7.98 -28.69 7.42
C VAL A 184 8.58 -27.63 6.51
N THR A 185 9.40 -28.03 5.56
CA THR A 185 10.05 -27.15 4.57
C THR A 185 9.44 -27.37 3.20
N TYR A 186 9.33 -26.26 2.47
CA TYR A 186 8.94 -26.24 1.06
C TYR A 186 9.76 -25.15 0.37
N TYR A 187 10.77 -25.52 -0.43
CA TYR A 187 11.80 -24.62 -0.92
C TYR A 187 12.41 -23.77 0.20
N ALA A 188 12.31 -22.43 0.10
CA ALA A 188 12.78 -21.50 1.13
C ALA A 188 11.77 -21.31 2.27
N ALA A 189 10.53 -21.75 2.11
CA ALA A 189 9.51 -21.61 3.15
C ALA A 189 9.70 -22.69 4.22
N ARG A 190 9.55 -22.28 5.49
CA ARG A 190 9.67 -23.15 6.65
C ARG A 190 8.51 -22.86 7.61
N MET A 191 7.71 -23.86 7.92
CA MET A 191 6.55 -23.77 8.79
C MET A 191 6.73 -24.66 10.02
N PRO A 192 6.47 -24.19 11.24
CA PRO A 192 6.58 -24.98 12.44
C PRO A 192 5.50 -26.06 12.48
N LEU A 193 5.83 -27.23 13.00
CA LEU A 193 4.84 -28.25 13.35
C LEU A 193 4.31 -27.99 14.76
N THR A 194 2.98 -28.17 14.92
CA THR A 194 2.39 -28.07 16.26
C THR A 194 2.93 -29.13 17.21
N PRO A 195 3.27 -28.79 18.45
CA PRO A 195 3.74 -29.74 19.46
C PRO A 195 2.77 -30.90 19.73
N ASP A 196 1.46 -30.71 19.46
CA ASP A 196 0.46 -31.79 19.53
C ASP A 196 0.76 -32.95 18.57
N SER A 197 1.51 -32.71 17.50
CA SER A 197 1.87 -33.71 16.49
C SER A 197 3.18 -34.44 16.79
N TYR A 198 4.03 -33.92 17.69
CA TYR A 198 5.32 -34.49 18.06
C TYR A 198 5.21 -35.94 18.62
N PRO A 199 4.20 -36.25 19.44
CA PRO A 199 4.02 -37.61 19.93
C PRO A 199 3.86 -38.67 18.84
N THR A 200 3.34 -38.33 17.67
CA THR A 200 3.20 -39.25 16.53
C THR A 200 4.56 -39.68 16.01
N LEU A 201 5.54 -38.79 15.98
CA LEU A 201 6.91 -39.07 15.55
C LEU A 201 7.72 -39.73 16.68
N LEU A 202 7.68 -39.13 17.89
CA LEU A 202 8.52 -39.56 19.01
C LEU A 202 8.10 -40.91 19.60
N ALA A 203 6.84 -41.35 19.45
CA ALA A 203 6.39 -42.65 19.97
C ALA A 203 7.06 -43.79 19.24
N SER A 204 7.17 -43.76 17.90
CA SER A 204 7.89 -44.80 17.14
C SER A 204 9.37 -44.85 17.52
N VAL A 205 10.01 -43.68 17.75
CA VAL A 205 11.39 -43.61 18.22
C VAL A 205 11.56 -44.29 19.59
N ALA A 206 10.62 -44.05 20.53
CA ALA A 206 10.65 -44.67 21.86
C ALA A 206 10.49 -46.20 21.79
N ASP A 207 9.62 -46.72 20.90
CA ASP A 207 9.40 -48.14 20.70
C ASP A 207 10.66 -48.82 20.10
N ASP A 208 11.32 -48.20 19.12
CA ASP A 208 12.56 -48.69 18.52
C ASP A 208 13.72 -48.67 19.52
N LEU A 209 13.83 -47.63 20.34
CA LEU A 209 14.85 -47.51 21.37
C LEU A 209 14.66 -48.53 22.52
N GLU A 210 13.42 -48.83 22.90
CA GLU A 210 13.15 -49.85 23.90
C GLU A 210 13.65 -51.21 23.45
N ALA A 211 13.44 -51.54 22.18
CA ALA A 211 13.95 -52.78 21.60
C ALA A 211 15.50 -52.83 21.55
N ALA A 212 16.16 -51.69 21.40
CA ALA A 212 17.61 -51.58 21.26
C ALA A 212 18.36 -51.45 22.62
N LEU A 213 17.83 -50.60 23.54
CA LEU A 213 18.52 -50.25 24.80
C LEU A 213 17.93 -50.95 26.05
N GLY A 214 16.68 -51.44 25.98
CA GLY A 214 15.93 -52.01 27.09
C GLY A 214 15.17 -50.99 27.95
N GLU A 215 14.17 -51.49 28.70
CA GLU A 215 13.24 -50.66 29.49
C GLU A 215 13.90 -49.77 30.58
N GLY A 216 15.09 -50.11 31.05
CA GLY A 216 15.78 -49.44 32.15
C GLY A 216 16.71 -48.28 31.71
N ASP A 217 16.76 -47.93 30.43
CA ASP A 217 17.64 -46.87 29.95
C ASP A 217 17.15 -45.49 30.37
N GLU A 218 18.07 -44.64 30.90
CA GLU A 218 17.74 -43.32 31.41
C GLU A 218 17.29 -42.34 30.31
N HIS A 219 17.86 -42.44 29.12
CA HIS A 219 17.50 -41.54 27.99
C HIS A 219 16.13 -41.94 27.42
N LEU A 220 15.80 -43.24 27.39
CA LEU A 220 14.46 -43.72 27.04
C LEU A 220 13.42 -43.26 28.08
N ALA A 221 13.76 -43.30 29.38
CA ALA A 221 12.87 -42.78 30.42
C ALA A 221 12.61 -41.25 30.25
N GLU A 222 13.64 -40.47 29.91
CA GLU A 222 13.51 -39.05 29.64
C GLU A 222 12.66 -38.79 28.40
N LEU A 223 12.88 -39.50 27.29
CA LEU A 223 12.05 -39.39 26.09
C LEU A 223 10.56 -39.70 26.38
N ARG A 224 10.28 -40.75 27.18
CA ARG A 224 8.92 -41.07 27.61
C ARG A 224 8.29 -39.98 28.50
N SER A 225 9.09 -39.33 29.36
CA SER A 225 8.66 -38.22 30.15
C SER A 225 8.30 -37.01 29.27
N ILE A 226 9.11 -36.67 28.25
CA ILE A 226 8.83 -35.62 27.26
C ILE A 226 7.56 -35.95 26.48
N LEU A 227 7.39 -37.21 26.02
CA LEU A 227 6.17 -37.67 25.36
C LEU A 227 4.92 -37.48 26.24
N THR A 228 5.05 -37.77 27.53
CA THR A 228 3.94 -37.59 28.49
C THR A 228 3.59 -36.07 28.62
N ALA A 229 4.60 -35.23 28.75
CA ALA A 229 4.40 -33.75 28.80
C ALA A 229 3.69 -33.24 27.53
N LEU A 230 4.15 -33.61 26.34
CA LEU A 230 3.56 -33.24 25.06
C LEU A 230 2.11 -33.71 24.90
N ARG A 231 1.77 -34.94 25.36
CA ARG A 231 0.38 -35.48 25.34
C ARG A 231 -0.56 -34.75 26.30
N ASN A 232 -0.03 -34.10 27.32
CA ASN A 232 -0.79 -33.37 28.31
C ASN A 232 -0.92 -31.85 27.99
N LEU A 233 -0.33 -31.38 26.91
CA LEU A 233 -0.50 -29.98 26.49
C LEU A 233 -1.96 -29.65 26.28
N PRO A 234 -2.45 -28.48 26.71
CA PRO A 234 -3.74 -27.98 26.29
C PRO A 234 -3.83 -27.97 24.76
N PRO A 235 -4.91 -28.47 24.15
CA PRO A 235 -5.01 -28.56 22.70
C PRO A 235 -4.99 -27.14 22.08
N TYR A 236 -4.43 -27.02 20.89
CA TYR A 236 -4.32 -25.73 20.19
C TYR A 236 -5.67 -25.07 19.86
N THR A 237 -6.78 -25.77 20.07
CA THR A 237 -8.15 -25.25 19.94
C THR A 237 -8.72 -24.66 21.23
N ASP A 238 -8.02 -24.79 22.35
CA ASP A 238 -8.42 -24.20 23.64
C ASP A 238 -7.94 -22.76 23.75
N THR A 239 -8.88 -21.83 23.71
CA THR A 239 -8.61 -20.39 23.70
C THR A 239 -8.78 -19.71 25.07
N ARG A 240 -8.85 -20.50 26.17
CA ARG A 240 -8.90 -19.91 27.52
C ARG A 240 -7.52 -19.34 27.88
N PRO A 241 -7.46 -18.14 28.48
CA PRO A 241 -6.18 -17.49 28.80
C PRO A 241 -5.21 -18.36 29.59
N GLU A 242 -5.72 -19.13 30.56
CA GLU A 242 -4.92 -20.04 31.38
C GLU A 242 -4.32 -21.17 30.55
N SER A 243 -5.10 -21.75 29.64
CA SER A 243 -4.67 -22.81 28.74
C SER A 243 -3.64 -22.30 27.73
N ILE A 244 -3.80 -21.08 27.22
CA ILE A 244 -2.81 -20.44 26.35
C ILE A 244 -1.49 -20.26 27.10
N ALA A 245 -1.51 -19.70 28.30
CA ALA A 245 -0.31 -19.47 29.10
C ALA A 245 0.39 -20.78 29.49
N GLU A 246 -0.38 -21.81 29.87
CA GLU A 246 0.13 -23.15 30.17
C GLU A 246 0.78 -23.78 28.92
N ARG A 247 0.08 -23.77 27.79
CA ARG A 247 0.60 -24.32 26.54
C ARG A 247 1.90 -23.64 26.09
N GLN A 248 1.97 -22.31 26.15
CA GLN A 248 3.17 -21.56 25.79
C GLN A 248 4.37 -21.96 26.67
N ARG A 249 4.17 -22.09 27.96
CA ARG A 249 5.23 -22.47 28.89
C ARG A 249 5.67 -23.92 28.67
N GLU A 250 4.72 -24.87 28.71
CA GLU A 250 5.03 -26.29 28.71
C GLU A 250 5.58 -26.79 27.37
N LYS A 251 5.12 -26.24 26.24
CA LYS A 251 5.68 -26.60 24.93
C LYS A 251 7.16 -26.23 24.80
N GLU A 252 7.54 -25.06 25.30
CA GLU A 252 8.93 -24.60 25.24
C GLU A 252 9.84 -25.42 26.17
N ILE A 253 9.33 -25.78 27.36
CA ILE A 253 10.05 -26.70 28.27
C ILE A 253 10.26 -28.05 27.60
N ALA A 254 9.23 -28.60 26.95
CA ALA A 254 9.33 -29.91 26.27
C ALA A 254 10.34 -29.88 25.11
N LYS A 255 10.33 -28.80 24.29
CA LYS A 255 11.31 -28.60 23.22
C LYS A 255 12.75 -28.48 23.75
N GLN A 256 12.96 -27.70 24.82
CA GLN A 256 14.28 -27.56 25.45
C GLN A 256 14.79 -28.90 26.00
N ARG A 257 13.92 -29.67 26.70
CA ARG A 257 14.29 -31.01 27.18
C ARG A 257 14.64 -31.96 26.05
N LEU A 258 13.86 -31.93 24.95
CA LEU A 258 14.13 -32.77 23.78
C LEU A 258 15.47 -32.34 23.14
N ALA A 259 15.76 -31.06 22.99
CA ALA A 259 17.03 -30.57 22.48
C ALA A 259 18.21 -31.08 23.34
N SER A 260 18.11 -30.93 24.66
CA SER A 260 19.13 -31.37 25.61
C SER A 260 19.33 -32.92 25.57
N LEU A 261 18.23 -33.70 25.43
CA LEU A 261 18.30 -35.14 25.30
C LEU A 261 19.06 -35.56 24.04
N LEU A 262 18.78 -34.87 22.93
CA LEU A 262 19.43 -35.11 21.63
C LEU A 262 20.94 -34.81 21.64
N GLU A 263 21.36 -33.79 22.41
CA GLU A 263 22.77 -33.45 22.58
C GLU A 263 23.55 -34.48 23.36
N VAL A 264 22.92 -35.14 24.34
CA VAL A 264 23.61 -36.07 25.24
C VAL A 264 23.42 -37.55 24.87
N SER A 265 22.48 -37.89 23.97
CA SER A 265 22.15 -39.26 23.60
C SER A 265 22.21 -39.50 22.07
N PRO A 266 23.37 -39.87 21.52
CA PRO A 266 23.49 -40.22 20.12
C PRO A 266 22.48 -41.30 19.66
N PRO A 267 22.15 -42.35 20.46
CA PRO A 267 21.15 -43.36 20.04
C PRO A 267 19.77 -42.77 19.83
N VAL A 268 19.33 -41.81 20.68
CA VAL A 268 18.04 -41.12 20.53
C VAL A 268 18.07 -40.24 19.28
N GLN A 269 19.18 -39.53 19.06
CA GLN A 269 19.35 -38.69 17.88
C GLN A 269 19.30 -39.51 16.58
N GLU A 270 20.06 -40.61 16.49
CA GLU A 270 20.11 -41.46 15.31
C GLU A 270 18.74 -42.10 15.01
N ALA A 271 18.04 -42.57 16.04
CA ALA A 271 16.72 -43.17 15.90
C ALA A 271 15.70 -42.10 15.42
N LEU A 272 15.75 -40.86 15.95
CA LEU A 272 14.90 -39.75 15.52
C LEU A 272 15.18 -39.33 14.09
N ASP A 273 16.44 -39.21 13.70
CA ASP A 273 16.83 -38.85 12.34
C ASP A 273 16.41 -39.92 11.33
N ALA A 274 16.49 -41.22 11.69
CA ALA A 274 15.97 -42.32 10.89
C ALA A 274 14.44 -42.30 10.76
N ALA A 275 13.73 -41.98 11.85
CA ALA A 275 12.27 -41.83 11.84
C ALA A 275 11.82 -40.65 10.94
N ILE A 276 12.52 -39.51 11.01
CA ILE A 276 12.27 -38.34 10.12
C ILE A 276 12.54 -38.73 8.66
N ALA A 277 13.63 -39.45 8.39
CA ALA A 277 13.96 -39.90 7.02
C ALA A 277 12.87 -40.82 6.46
N THR A 278 12.34 -41.72 7.28
CA THR A 278 11.23 -42.62 6.92
C THR A 278 9.93 -41.84 6.68
N LEU A 279 9.62 -40.88 7.57
CA LEU A 279 8.43 -40.04 7.47
C LEU A 279 8.41 -39.21 6.17
N ASN A 280 9.57 -38.78 5.71
CA ASN A 280 9.70 -37.98 4.49
C ASN A 280 9.43 -38.75 3.19
N GLY A 281 9.15 -40.04 3.26
CA GLY A 281 8.78 -40.85 2.11
C GLY A 281 9.86 -40.98 1.04
N THR A 282 9.50 -41.69 -0.02
CA THR A 282 10.39 -41.94 -1.17
C THR A 282 9.65 -41.60 -2.47
N PRO A 283 10.10 -40.61 -3.26
CA PRO A 283 9.50 -40.27 -4.55
C PRO A 283 9.34 -41.53 -5.44
N GLY A 284 8.19 -41.67 -6.08
CA GLY A 284 7.81 -42.83 -6.86
C GLY A 284 7.16 -43.96 -6.04
N GLN A 285 7.00 -43.78 -4.72
CA GLN A 285 6.28 -44.72 -3.83
C GLN A 285 5.20 -43.95 -3.04
N PRO A 286 4.02 -43.67 -3.62
CA PRO A 286 2.99 -42.80 -3.02
C PRO A 286 2.62 -43.19 -1.59
N GLU A 287 2.46 -44.51 -1.30
CA GLU A 287 2.09 -45.00 0.03
C GLU A 287 3.13 -44.65 1.13
N SER A 288 4.39 -44.38 0.74
CA SER A 288 5.43 -44.00 1.71
C SER A 288 5.20 -42.63 2.32
N PHE A 289 4.34 -41.80 1.72
CA PHE A 289 3.97 -40.45 2.19
C PHE A 289 2.74 -40.44 3.10
N ASP A 290 2.02 -41.55 3.30
CA ASP A 290 0.80 -41.60 4.11
C ASP A 290 1.00 -41.09 5.54
N ALA A 291 2.15 -41.37 6.14
CA ALA A 291 2.46 -40.90 7.48
C ALA A 291 2.71 -39.40 7.52
N LEU A 292 3.39 -38.87 6.52
CA LEU A 292 3.61 -37.41 6.36
C LEU A 292 2.29 -36.68 6.09
N ASP A 293 1.43 -37.22 5.22
CA ASP A 293 0.10 -36.65 4.95
C ASP A 293 -0.74 -36.54 6.24
N ARG A 294 -0.78 -37.62 7.06
CA ARG A 294 -1.47 -37.57 8.36
C ARG A 294 -0.89 -36.54 9.29
N LEU A 295 0.43 -36.40 9.35
CA LEU A 295 1.12 -35.41 10.18
C LEU A 295 0.75 -33.97 9.72
N LEU A 296 0.83 -33.70 8.42
CA LEU A 296 0.50 -32.39 7.85
C LEU A 296 -1.00 -32.06 7.99
N SER A 297 -1.85 -33.07 7.87
CA SER A 297 -3.30 -32.92 8.10
C SER A 297 -3.67 -32.63 9.55
N ALA A 298 -2.79 -32.81 10.51
CA ALA A 298 -3.01 -32.49 11.92
C ALA A 298 -2.59 -31.06 12.31
N GLN A 299 -1.97 -30.29 11.40
CA GLN A 299 -1.43 -28.96 11.71
C GLN A 299 -2.53 -27.91 11.84
N PRO A 300 -2.28 -26.79 12.60
CA PRO A 300 -3.18 -25.63 12.69
C PRO A 300 -3.20 -24.79 11.40
N TYR A 301 -2.60 -25.27 10.35
CA TYR A 301 -2.65 -24.71 9.01
C TYR A 301 -2.91 -25.80 7.97
N ARG A 302 -3.29 -25.38 6.78
CA ARG A 302 -3.51 -26.26 5.63
C ARG A 302 -2.71 -25.78 4.44
N LEU A 303 -1.74 -26.57 3.99
CA LEU A 303 -1.01 -26.32 2.76
C LEU A 303 -1.92 -26.54 1.55
N ALA A 304 -1.87 -25.63 0.60
CA ALA A 304 -2.71 -25.68 -0.59
C ALA A 304 -2.01 -25.11 -1.82
N PHE A 305 -2.46 -25.52 -3.00
CA PHE A 305 -2.08 -24.95 -4.27
C PHE A 305 -2.40 -23.44 -4.29
N TRP A 306 -1.47 -22.62 -4.75
CA TRP A 306 -1.59 -21.16 -4.64
C TRP A 306 -2.88 -20.58 -5.26
N ARG A 307 -3.41 -21.21 -6.32
CA ARG A 307 -4.67 -20.77 -6.95
C ARG A 307 -5.90 -20.91 -6.05
N VAL A 308 -5.85 -21.74 -5.04
CA VAL A 308 -6.95 -21.92 -4.07
C VAL A 308 -7.18 -20.65 -3.23
N ALA A 309 -6.17 -19.79 -3.12
CA ALA A 309 -6.27 -18.54 -2.35
C ALA A 309 -7.47 -17.68 -2.74
N ALA A 310 -7.71 -17.51 -4.02
CA ALA A 310 -8.79 -16.66 -4.54
C ALA A 310 -10.17 -17.03 -3.99
N ASP A 311 -10.40 -18.31 -3.68
CA ASP A 311 -11.72 -18.82 -3.27
C ASP A 311 -11.82 -19.20 -1.78
N GLU A 312 -10.71 -19.57 -1.14
CA GLU A 312 -10.76 -20.24 0.16
C GLU A 312 -9.89 -19.61 1.26
N ILE A 313 -9.11 -18.57 0.96
CA ILE A 313 -8.27 -17.93 1.98
C ILE A 313 -9.14 -17.41 3.14
N ASN A 314 -8.70 -17.63 4.36
CA ASN A 314 -9.48 -17.33 5.56
C ASN A 314 -8.80 -16.29 6.48
N TYR A 315 -7.89 -15.49 5.92
CA TYR A 315 -7.39 -14.27 6.56
C TYR A 315 -7.49 -13.09 5.59
N ARG A 316 -7.69 -11.89 6.11
CA ARG A 316 -7.72 -10.69 5.28
C ARG A 316 -6.32 -10.36 4.79
N ARG A 317 -6.22 -10.10 3.48
CA ARG A 317 -4.95 -9.75 2.81
C ARG A 317 -4.86 -8.25 2.56
N PHE A 318 -3.65 -7.78 2.31
CA PHE A 318 -3.45 -6.52 1.61
C PHE A 318 -3.69 -6.77 0.11
N PHE A 319 -4.77 -6.22 -0.40
CA PHE A 319 -5.31 -6.52 -1.74
C PHE A 319 -5.48 -8.04 -1.95
N GLU A 320 -4.84 -8.61 -2.98
CA GLU A 320 -4.81 -10.06 -3.26
C GLU A 320 -3.45 -10.71 -2.94
N VAL A 321 -2.55 -10.00 -2.25
CA VAL A 321 -1.20 -10.49 -1.95
C VAL A 321 -1.26 -11.48 -0.79
N ASN A 322 -1.08 -12.78 -1.08
CA ASN A 322 -1.17 -13.86 -0.09
C ASN A 322 -0.13 -13.76 1.03
N GLU A 323 0.96 -13.05 0.79
CA GLU A 323 2.10 -12.91 1.69
C GLU A 323 2.01 -11.70 2.62
N LEU A 324 0.93 -10.92 2.51
CA LEU A 324 0.67 -9.74 3.33
C LEU A 324 -0.65 -9.91 4.08
N ALA A 325 -0.58 -10.33 5.35
CA ALA A 325 -1.75 -10.51 6.19
C ALA A 325 -2.10 -9.23 6.94
N ALA A 326 -3.37 -8.87 6.92
CA ALA A 326 -3.87 -7.73 7.66
C ALA A 326 -3.83 -7.97 9.16
N ILE A 327 -3.50 -6.92 9.90
CA ILE A 327 -3.45 -6.90 11.37
C ILE A 327 -4.55 -6.02 11.95
N ARG A 328 -4.90 -6.28 13.20
CA ARG A 328 -6.05 -5.68 13.89
C ARG A 328 -5.59 -4.62 14.87
N VAL A 329 -5.04 -3.52 14.32
CA VAL A 329 -4.54 -2.39 15.14
C VAL A 329 -5.63 -1.64 15.91
N GLU A 330 -6.89 -1.94 15.69
CA GLU A 330 -8.01 -1.48 16.53
C GLU A 330 -8.01 -2.14 17.93
N GLN A 331 -7.22 -3.20 18.14
CA GLN A 331 -6.98 -3.80 19.45
C GLN A 331 -5.82 -3.08 20.14
N PRO A 332 -5.98 -2.60 21.39
CA PRO A 332 -4.96 -1.82 22.06
C PRO A 332 -3.61 -2.51 22.15
N GLU A 333 -3.60 -3.82 22.45
CA GLU A 333 -2.37 -4.60 22.60
C GLU A 333 -1.60 -4.72 21.26
N VAL A 334 -2.33 -4.82 20.15
CA VAL A 334 -1.74 -4.87 18.82
C VAL A 334 -1.23 -3.50 18.42
N PHE A 335 -2.00 -2.44 18.71
CA PHE A 335 -1.59 -1.07 18.45
C PHE A 335 -0.28 -0.75 19.19
N ASP A 336 -0.21 -1.06 20.47
CA ASP A 336 0.97 -0.79 21.31
C ASP A 336 2.20 -1.56 20.81
N ALA A 337 2.02 -2.83 20.42
CA ALA A 337 3.10 -3.65 19.89
C ALA A 337 3.62 -3.14 18.53
N VAL A 338 2.72 -2.64 17.66
CA VAL A 338 3.05 -2.12 16.33
C VAL A 338 3.68 -0.73 16.38
N HIS A 339 3.25 0.11 17.34
CA HIS A 339 3.66 1.52 17.39
C HIS A 339 4.66 1.84 18.51
N GLY A 340 4.97 0.89 19.40
CA GLY A 340 5.80 1.16 20.59
C GLY A 340 7.14 1.81 20.24
N LEU A 341 7.92 1.19 19.36
CA LEU A 341 9.21 1.72 18.93
C LEU A 341 9.07 3.06 18.17
N LEU A 342 8.04 3.21 17.35
CA LEU A 342 7.75 4.46 16.65
C LEU A 342 7.49 5.60 17.65
N MET A 343 6.67 5.35 18.68
CA MET A 343 6.33 6.35 19.68
C MET A 343 7.54 6.73 20.57
N GLU A 344 8.45 5.80 20.80
CA GLU A 344 9.73 6.10 21.42
C GLU A 344 10.58 7.07 20.58
N MET A 345 10.67 6.82 19.26
CA MET A 345 11.37 7.72 18.32
C MET A 345 10.75 9.12 18.30
N VAL A 346 9.41 9.21 18.32
CA VAL A 346 8.67 10.48 18.38
C VAL A 346 8.96 11.21 19.69
N ALA A 347 8.87 10.52 20.82
CA ALA A 347 9.14 11.09 22.13
C ALA A 347 10.61 11.55 22.28
N GLU A 348 11.56 10.86 21.63
CA GLU A 348 12.96 11.29 21.51
C GLU A 348 13.15 12.49 20.56
N GLY A 349 12.18 12.80 19.73
CA GLY A 349 12.30 13.81 18.69
C GLY A 349 13.21 13.36 17.53
N LEU A 350 13.38 12.07 17.33
CA LEU A 350 14.08 11.50 16.17
C LEU A 350 13.19 11.54 14.92
N VAL A 351 11.88 11.35 15.10
CA VAL A 351 10.82 11.44 14.10
C VAL A 351 9.94 12.63 14.43
N THR A 352 9.69 13.50 13.47
CA THR A 352 8.95 14.76 13.64
C THR A 352 7.60 14.78 12.97
N GLY A 353 7.31 13.79 12.12
CA GLY A 353 6.02 13.63 11.46
C GLY A 353 5.84 12.22 10.90
N LEU A 354 4.61 11.87 10.53
CA LEU A 354 4.25 10.55 10.05
C LEU A 354 3.43 10.63 8.75
N ARG A 355 3.72 9.71 7.84
CA ARG A 355 2.82 9.35 6.74
C ARG A 355 2.23 7.98 7.04
N ILE A 356 0.92 7.87 7.04
CA ILE A 356 0.22 6.63 7.32
C ILE A 356 -0.19 5.96 6.01
N ASP A 357 0.33 4.75 5.82
CA ASP A 357 0.06 3.90 4.67
C ASP A 357 -1.34 3.30 4.74
N HIS A 358 -2.04 3.33 3.62
CA HIS A 358 -3.31 2.62 3.39
C HIS A 358 -4.33 2.68 4.55
N PRO A 359 -4.71 3.85 5.08
CA PRO A 359 -5.65 3.95 6.20
C PRO A 359 -7.04 3.40 5.85
N ASP A 360 -7.42 3.34 4.57
CA ASP A 360 -8.67 2.74 4.11
C ASP A 360 -8.77 1.23 4.40
N GLY A 361 -7.65 0.56 4.65
CA GLY A 361 -7.61 -0.83 5.10
C GLY A 361 -7.89 -1.03 6.59
N LEU A 362 -7.81 0.02 7.41
CA LEU A 362 -8.00 -0.05 8.86
C LEU A 362 -9.49 -0.24 9.22
N TRP A 363 -9.74 -0.78 10.41
CA TRP A 363 -11.09 -0.94 10.93
C TRP A 363 -11.80 0.41 11.08
N ASP A 364 -11.22 1.33 11.83
CA ASP A 364 -11.71 2.71 12.03
C ASP A 364 -10.55 3.70 11.88
N PRO A 365 -10.35 4.28 10.69
CA PRO A 365 -9.27 5.23 10.46
C PRO A 365 -9.32 6.47 11.36
N GLY A 366 -10.51 6.99 11.63
CA GLY A 366 -10.68 8.17 12.48
C GLY A 366 -10.24 7.91 13.92
N ALA A 367 -10.65 6.77 14.49
CA ALA A 367 -10.20 6.35 15.81
C ALA A 367 -8.69 6.07 15.84
N TYR A 368 -8.14 5.48 14.78
CA TYR A 368 -6.71 5.22 14.65
C TYR A 368 -5.87 6.50 14.67
N PHE A 369 -6.21 7.51 13.88
CA PHE A 369 -5.46 8.77 13.86
C PHE A 369 -5.49 9.47 15.22
N ARG A 370 -6.64 9.44 15.88
CA ARG A 370 -6.77 9.98 17.23
C ARG A 370 -5.88 9.23 18.23
N GLN A 371 -5.93 7.90 18.23
CA GLN A 371 -5.11 7.04 19.10
C GLN A 371 -3.61 7.28 18.86
N LEU A 372 -3.21 7.49 17.58
CA LEU A 372 -1.83 7.80 17.24
C LEU A 372 -1.33 9.09 17.93
N GLN A 373 -2.12 10.16 17.90
CA GLN A 373 -1.81 11.44 18.57
C GLN A 373 -1.80 11.28 20.11
N GLU A 374 -2.79 10.59 20.66
CA GLU A 374 -2.88 10.31 22.11
C GLU A 374 -1.66 9.50 22.59
N SER A 375 -1.21 8.53 21.79
CA SER A 375 -0.05 7.69 22.11
C SER A 375 1.28 8.44 22.07
N ALA A 376 1.44 9.43 21.19
CA ALA A 376 2.60 10.31 21.16
C ALA A 376 2.72 11.12 22.48
N VAL A 377 1.58 11.59 23.01
CA VAL A 377 1.54 12.28 24.32
C VAL A 377 1.90 11.32 25.46
N ALA A 378 1.31 10.11 25.47
CA ALA A 378 1.61 9.10 26.47
C ALA A 378 3.10 8.71 26.49
N ALA A 379 3.70 8.47 25.32
CA ALA A 379 5.12 8.16 25.19
C ALA A 379 6.01 9.32 25.67
N THR A 380 5.62 10.55 25.41
CA THR A 380 6.34 11.75 25.89
C THR A 380 6.31 11.84 27.40
N ILE A 381 5.16 11.58 28.05
CA ILE A 381 5.03 11.55 29.52
C ILE A 381 5.92 10.45 30.10
N ARG A 382 5.88 9.23 29.55
CA ARG A 382 6.73 8.12 30.01
C ARG A 382 8.22 8.48 29.94
N ARG A 383 8.63 9.13 28.86
CA ARG A 383 10.03 9.56 28.68
C ARG A 383 10.46 10.65 29.67
N GLN A 384 9.57 11.60 29.98
CA GLN A 384 9.87 12.68 30.95
C GLN A 384 10.09 12.16 32.35
N GLY A 385 9.68 10.93 32.63
CA GLY A 385 9.83 10.28 33.92
C GLY A 385 8.79 10.74 34.96
N GLY A 386 8.66 9.97 36.01
CA GLY A 386 7.72 10.20 37.10
C GLY A 386 6.74 9.04 37.25
N ASP A 387 6.08 8.97 38.38
CA ASP A 387 5.00 8.01 38.66
C ASP A 387 3.80 8.38 37.75
N ILE A 388 3.52 7.56 36.73
CA ILE A 388 2.39 7.77 35.81
C ILE A 388 1.07 7.24 36.39
N GLY A 389 1.07 6.61 37.54
CA GLY A 389 -0.13 6.01 38.12
C GLY A 389 -0.68 4.84 37.30
N ASP A 390 -2.00 4.74 37.25
CA ASP A 390 -2.68 3.73 36.39
C ASP A 390 -2.67 4.17 34.92
N GLU A 391 -2.18 3.33 34.03
CA GLU A 391 -2.18 3.54 32.55
C GLU A 391 -3.59 3.89 32.02
N ARG A 392 -4.64 3.35 32.62
CA ARG A 392 -6.03 3.67 32.24
C ARG A 392 -6.42 5.09 32.63
N GLU A 393 -5.94 5.56 33.79
CA GLU A 393 -6.18 6.92 34.24
C GLU A 393 -5.44 7.91 33.36
N LEU A 394 -4.21 7.63 32.99
CA LEU A 394 -3.45 8.42 32.02
C LEU A 394 -4.15 8.51 30.66
N ALA A 395 -4.56 7.37 30.10
CA ALA A 395 -5.27 7.35 28.81
C ALA A 395 -6.60 8.13 28.88
N ALA A 396 -7.34 8.03 30.00
CA ALA A 396 -8.57 8.79 30.18
C ALA A 396 -8.31 10.30 30.29
N ALA A 397 -7.25 10.73 30.99
CA ALA A 397 -6.87 12.14 31.12
C ALA A 397 -6.43 12.73 29.77
N ILE A 398 -5.62 11.99 28.96
CA ILE A 398 -5.22 12.41 27.61
C ILE A 398 -6.45 12.59 26.73
N ARG A 399 -7.36 11.62 26.75
CA ARG A 399 -8.62 11.68 25.97
C ARG A 399 -9.48 12.87 26.37
N ALA A 400 -9.68 13.08 27.67
CA ALA A 400 -10.44 14.22 28.20
C ALA A 400 -9.82 15.57 27.81
N TYR A 401 -8.49 15.65 27.81
CA TYR A 401 -7.79 16.85 27.34
C TYR A 401 -8.14 17.19 25.89
N PHE A 402 -8.00 16.22 24.95
CA PHE A 402 -8.32 16.46 23.54
C PHE A 402 -9.82 16.70 23.31
N ASP A 403 -10.71 16.02 24.03
CA ASP A 403 -12.15 16.27 23.96
C ASP A 403 -12.49 17.73 24.34
N ALA A 404 -11.82 18.26 25.35
CA ALA A 404 -11.98 19.66 25.77
C ALA A 404 -11.43 20.65 24.72
N GLN A 405 -10.26 20.34 24.11
CA GLN A 405 -9.69 21.15 23.03
C GLN A 405 -10.60 21.19 21.81
N ILE A 406 -11.09 20.02 21.36
CA ILE A 406 -11.99 19.90 20.21
C ILE A 406 -13.30 20.68 20.44
N ALA A 407 -13.84 20.63 21.65
CA ALA A 407 -15.08 21.34 21.99
C ALA A 407 -14.92 22.87 22.07
N GLY A 408 -13.70 23.37 22.33
CA GLY A 408 -13.38 24.79 22.49
C GLY A 408 -12.77 25.45 21.25
N ALA A 409 -12.35 24.71 20.26
CA ALA A 409 -11.61 25.22 19.10
C ALA A 409 -12.54 25.79 18.02
N GLU A 410 -12.24 27.02 17.55
CA GLU A 410 -12.78 27.57 16.32
C GLU A 410 -12.04 27.01 15.09
N ASP A 411 -10.75 26.70 15.25
CA ASP A 411 -9.88 26.09 14.24
C ASP A 411 -9.26 24.79 14.82
N ARG A 412 -9.09 23.78 13.99
CA ARG A 412 -8.58 22.46 14.42
C ARG A 412 -7.11 22.24 14.10
N ASP A 413 -6.50 23.09 13.32
CA ASP A 413 -5.14 22.93 12.82
C ASP A 413 -4.07 22.87 13.91
N ASP A 414 -4.31 23.50 15.06
CA ASP A 414 -3.36 23.56 16.18
C ASP A 414 -3.69 22.60 17.35
N ILE A 415 -4.72 21.77 17.23
CA ILE A 415 -5.10 20.84 18.31
C ILE A 415 -4.08 19.69 18.42
N TRP A 416 -3.69 19.13 17.29
CA TRP A 416 -2.90 17.90 17.25
C TRP A 416 -1.41 18.19 17.32
N PRO A 417 -0.67 17.52 18.24
CA PRO A 417 0.72 17.86 18.49
C PRO A 417 1.72 17.27 17.51
N LEU A 418 1.34 16.29 16.69
CA LEU A 418 2.22 15.65 15.70
C LEU A 418 1.72 15.92 14.29
N TYR A 419 2.63 16.25 13.37
CA TYR A 419 2.32 16.34 11.95
C TYR A 419 2.06 14.95 11.39
N VAL A 420 0.86 14.72 10.86
CA VAL A 420 0.45 13.43 10.30
C VAL A 420 -0.26 13.64 8.98
N VAL A 421 0.15 12.92 7.96
CA VAL A 421 -0.53 12.87 6.66
C VAL A 421 -0.95 11.44 6.32
N ALA A 422 -2.05 11.32 5.60
CA ALA A 422 -2.62 10.03 5.23
C ALA A 422 -2.47 9.75 3.73
N GLU A 423 -2.09 8.52 3.38
CA GLU A 423 -2.28 8.03 2.02
C GLU A 423 -3.76 7.73 1.80
N LYS A 424 -4.49 8.74 1.42
CA LYS A 424 -5.91 8.62 1.12
C LYS A 424 -6.17 9.11 -0.30
N ILE A 425 -6.71 8.23 -1.11
CA ILE A 425 -7.15 8.55 -2.47
C ILE A 425 -8.56 9.09 -2.40
N LEU A 426 -8.73 10.37 -2.73
CA LEU A 426 -10.02 11.04 -2.77
C LEU A 426 -10.59 10.99 -4.19
N SER A 427 -11.87 10.67 -4.30
CA SER A 427 -12.62 10.89 -5.53
C SER A 427 -12.93 12.40 -5.69
N GLU A 428 -13.22 12.86 -6.89
CA GLU A 428 -13.33 14.29 -7.25
C GLU A 428 -14.17 15.12 -6.27
N THR A 429 -15.30 14.58 -5.83
CA THR A 429 -16.25 15.28 -4.93
C THR A 429 -16.21 14.77 -3.49
N GLU A 430 -15.24 13.94 -3.16
CA GLU A 430 -15.10 13.32 -1.85
C GLU A 430 -14.30 14.24 -0.92
N PRO A 431 -14.89 14.84 0.12
CA PRO A 431 -14.13 15.57 1.12
C PRO A 431 -13.39 14.62 2.06
N LEU A 432 -12.18 14.98 2.44
CA LEU A 432 -11.49 14.31 3.57
C LEU A 432 -12.27 14.59 4.85
N PRO A 433 -12.51 13.57 5.73
CA PRO A 433 -13.28 13.81 6.95
C PRO A 433 -12.59 14.79 7.90
N ALA A 434 -13.22 15.94 8.13
CA ALA A 434 -12.68 16.99 8.99
C ALA A 434 -12.48 16.58 10.46
N SER A 435 -13.03 15.45 10.89
CA SER A 435 -12.86 14.90 12.25
C SER A 435 -11.56 14.12 12.43
N TRP A 436 -10.84 13.82 11.37
CA TRP A 436 -9.59 13.06 11.47
C TRP A 436 -8.46 13.89 12.09
N ALA A 437 -7.67 13.25 12.95
CA ALA A 437 -6.57 13.86 13.68
C ALA A 437 -5.27 13.90 12.85
N LEU A 438 -5.30 14.63 11.72
CA LEU A 438 -4.21 14.71 10.75
C LEU A 438 -4.16 16.08 10.06
N ASP A 439 -3.10 16.32 9.28
CA ASP A 439 -2.82 17.58 8.57
C ASP A 439 -3.23 17.54 7.08
N GLY A 440 -3.66 16.40 6.57
CA GLY A 440 -4.12 16.23 5.20
C GLY A 440 -3.73 14.93 4.52
N THR A 441 -3.87 14.88 3.20
CA THR A 441 -3.46 13.75 2.37
C THR A 441 -2.01 13.85 1.90
N THR A 442 -1.50 12.78 1.28
CA THR A 442 -0.19 12.75 0.60
C THR A 442 -0.19 13.42 -0.77
N GLY A 443 -1.32 13.97 -1.24
CA GLY A 443 -1.39 14.86 -2.40
C GLY A 443 -1.70 14.22 -3.74
N TYR A 444 -2.33 13.05 -3.79
CA TYR A 444 -2.83 12.48 -5.05
C TYR A 444 -3.97 13.32 -5.66
N ASP A 445 -4.77 13.97 -4.83
CA ASP A 445 -5.78 14.94 -5.23
C ASP A 445 -5.15 16.13 -5.99
N PHE A 446 -4.06 16.69 -5.46
CA PHE A 446 -3.30 17.73 -6.15
C PHE A 446 -2.68 17.20 -7.46
N LEU A 447 -2.07 16.02 -7.43
CA LEU A 447 -1.48 15.39 -8.61
C LEU A 447 -2.47 15.29 -9.75
N SER A 448 -3.68 14.79 -9.48
CA SER A 448 -4.74 14.65 -10.48
C SER A 448 -5.14 16.00 -11.09
N ALA A 449 -5.48 16.98 -10.27
CA ALA A 449 -5.92 18.28 -10.72
C ALA A 449 -4.83 19.06 -11.46
N ALA A 450 -3.61 19.07 -10.93
CA ALA A 450 -2.49 19.77 -11.56
C ALA A 450 -2.05 19.13 -12.89
N ASN A 451 -2.07 17.80 -12.98
CA ASN A 451 -1.79 17.10 -14.23
C ASN A 451 -2.84 17.40 -15.31
N GLY A 452 -4.12 17.47 -14.92
CA GLY A 452 -5.23 17.75 -15.83
C GLY A 452 -5.20 19.18 -16.42
N LEU A 453 -4.53 20.15 -15.79
CA LEU A 453 -4.37 21.51 -16.32
C LEU A 453 -3.61 21.54 -17.65
N PHE A 454 -2.74 20.56 -17.90
CA PHE A 454 -1.91 20.47 -19.11
C PHE A 454 -2.56 19.62 -20.22
N VAL A 455 -3.83 19.29 -20.06
CA VAL A 455 -4.63 18.59 -21.07
C VAL A 455 -5.64 19.55 -21.68
N ASP A 456 -5.61 19.72 -22.98
CA ASP A 456 -6.58 20.56 -23.69
C ASP A 456 -7.96 19.90 -23.72
N GLY A 457 -8.85 20.35 -22.83
CA GLY A 457 -10.20 19.82 -22.72
C GLY A 457 -11.04 20.01 -23.99
N SER A 458 -10.72 21.00 -24.84
CA SER A 458 -11.43 21.22 -26.10
C SER A 458 -11.20 20.10 -27.13
N ALA A 459 -10.12 19.33 -26.98
CA ALA A 459 -9.78 18.20 -27.85
C ALA A 459 -10.48 16.88 -27.45
N GLU A 460 -11.30 16.84 -26.41
CA GLU A 460 -11.90 15.61 -25.88
C GLU A 460 -12.62 14.77 -26.93
N GLU A 461 -13.55 15.39 -27.66
CA GLU A 461 -14.33 14.68 -28.70
C GLU A 461 -13.42 14.13 -29.79
N ARG A 462 -12.50 14.98 -30.28
CA ARG A 462 -11.56 14.61 -31.32
C ARG A 462 -10.64 13.47 -30.88
N PHE A 463 -10.10 13.55 -29.67
CA PHE A 463 -9.22 12.53 -29.13
C PHE A 463 -9.94 11.21 -28.89
N THR A 464 -11.21 11.27 -28.46
CA THR A 464 -12.07 10.10 -28.29
C THR A 464 -12.37 9.43 -29.63
N GLU A 465 -12.59 10.21 -30.72
CA GLU A 465 -12.77 9.67 -32.07
C GLU A 465 -11.51 8.98 -32.59
N ILE A 466 -10.34 9.62 -32.44
CA ILE A 466 -9.04 9.05 -32.81
C ILE A 466 -8.83 7.70 -32.13
N TYR A 467 -8.99 7.68 -30.82
CA TYR A 467 -8.85 6.47 -30.01
C TYR A 467 -9.79 5.37 -30.48
N SER A 468 -11.10 5.67 -30.58
CA SER A 468 -12.12 4.69 -30.97
C SER A 468 -11.90 4.15 -32.37
N ARG A 469 -11.45 4.99 -33.33
CA ARG A 469 -11.14 4.60 -34.69
C ARG A 469 -9.90 3.69 -34.77
N PHE A 470 -8.86 4.06 -34.01
CA PHE A 470 -7.63 3.28 -34.01
C PHE A 470 -7.86 1.89 -33.41
N ILE A 471 -8.48 1.78 -32.24
CA ILE A 471 -8.74 0.49 -31.59
C ILE A 471 -9.93 -0.28 -32.19
N ARG A 472 -10.70 0.35 -33.10
CA ARG A 472 -11.93 -0.19 -33.72
C ARG A 472 -13.01 -0.57 -32.71
N ALA A 473 -13.07 0.10 -31.59
CA ALA A 473 -14.04 -0.09 -30.51
C ALA A 473 -14.35 1.22 -29.81
N ARG A 474 -15.54 1.34 -29.25
CA ARG A 474 -15.89 2.46 -28.36
C ARG A 474 -15.88 1.98 -26.93
N LEU A 475 -14.94 2.46 -26.16
CA LEU A 475 -14.80 2.13 -24.76
C LEU A 475 -15.45 3.24 -23.91
N ASP A 476 -16.10 2.82 -22.83
CA ASP A 476 -16.72 3.66 -21.82
C ASP A 476 -16.06 3.34 -20.48
N PHE A 477 -15.45 4.34 -19.87
CA PHE A 477 -14.67 4.16 -18.62
C PHE A 477 -15.50 3.60 -17.48
N ASP A 478 -16.66 4.19 -17.21
CA ASP A 478 -17.53 3.78 -16.10
C ASP A 478 -17.97 2.32 -16.25
N ARG A 479 -18.28 1.90 -17.49
CA ARG A 479 -18.65 0.53 -17.78
C ARG A 479 -17.49 -0.44 -17.61
N ILE A 480 -16.28 -0.04 -18.02
CA ILE A 480 -15.08 -0.86 -17.83
C ILE A 480 -14.80 -0.99 -16.34
N ALA A 481 -14.78 0.11 -15.59
CA ALA A 481 -14.54 0.13 -14.15
C ALA A 481 -15.57 -0.71 -13.38
N TYR A 482 -16.85 -0.58 -13.74
CA TYR A 482 -17.91 -1.41 -13.14
C TYR A 482 -17.69 -2.90 -13.43
N ASN A 483 -17.40 -3.27 -14.68
CA ASN A 483 -17.16 -4.66 -15.04
C ASN A 483 -15.88 -5.20 -14.39
N ALA A 484 -14.84 -4.39 -14.29
CA ALA A 484 -13.60 -4.75 -13.60
C ALA A 484 -13.86 -5.01 -12.10
N LYS A 485 -14.67 -4.18 -11.43
CA LYS A 485 -15.08 -4.43 -10.03
C LYS A 485 -15.82 -5.77 -9.88
N LEU A 486 -16.76 -6.08 -10.77
CA LEU A 486 -17.45 -7.38 -10.77
C LEU A 486 -16.48 -8.54 -11.01
N PHE A 487 -15.55 -8.38 -11.94
CA PHE A 487 -14.54 -9.40 -12.27
C PHE A 487 -13.61 -9.65 -11.07
N ILE A 488 -13.02 -8.62 -10.49
CA ILE A 488 -12.11 -8.75 -9.33
C ILE A 488 -12.81 -9.40 -8.13
N MET A 489 -14.06 -9.03 -7.86
CA MET A 489 -14.86 -9.67 -6.80
C MET A 489 -15.25 -11.13 -7.11
N SER A 490 -15.20 -11.56 -8.36
CA SER A 490 -15.49 -12.95 -8.74
C SER A 490 -14.23 -13.80 -8.95
N THR A 491 -13.05 -13.19 -8.90
CA THR A 491 -11.75 -13.85 -9.10
C THR A 491 -10.84 -13.61 -7.90
N ALA A 492 -10.01 -12.57 -7.93
CA ALA A 492 -8.97 -12.32 -6.95
C ALA A 492 -9.48 -12.11 -5.51
N LEU A 493 -10.67 -11.51 -5.34
CA LEU A 493 -11.30 -11.22 -4.04
C LEU A 493 -12.60 -12.03 -3.78
N SER A 494 -12.72 -13.22 -4.37
CA SER A 494 -13.91 -14.08 -4.25
C SER A 494 -14.09 -14.58 -2.82
N SER A 495 -13.02 -14.93 -2.13
CA SER A 495 -13.04 -15.38 -0.74
C SER A 495 -13.49 -14.29 0.23
N GLU A 496 -13.02 -13.06 0.06
CA GLU A 496 -13.43 -11.91 0.86
C GLU A 496 -14.91 -11.59 0.66
N LEU A 497 -15.39 -11.59 -0.58
CA LEU A 497 -16.80 -11.42 -0.89
C LEU A 497 -17.64 -12.54 -0.25
N GLN A 498 -17.17 -13.78 -0.29
CA GLN A 498 -17.84 -14.91 0.34
C GLN A 498 -17.90 -14.76 1.86
N ALA A 499 -16.79 -14.36 2.49
CA ALA A 499 -16.72 -14.15 3.95
C ALA A 499 -17.74 -13.09 4.41
N ILE A 500 -17.80 -11.95 3.74
CA ILE A 500 -18.75 -10.87 4.03
C ILE A 500 -20.19 -11.33 3.77
N SER A 501 -20.42 -12.10 2.70
CA SER A 501 -21.77 -12.63 2.40
C SER A 501 -22.25 -13.59 3.48
N ASN A 502 -21.37 -14.47 3.98
CA ASN A 502 -21.66 -15.38 5.09
C ASN A 502 -21.93 -14.62 6.41
N GLN A 503 -21.22 -13.50 6.67
CA GLN A 503 -21.49 -12.66 7.83
C GLN A 503 -22.92 -12.10 7.77
N LEU A 504 -23.34 -11.60 6.60
CA LEU A 504 -24.69 -11.03 6.42
C LEU A 504 -25.78 -12.11 6.50
N GLU A 505 -25.54 -13.30 5.93
CA GLU A 505 -26.45 -14.43 6.04
C GLU A 505 -26.71 -14.83 7.50
N ARG A 506 -25.65 -14.99 8.31
CA ARG A 506 -25.79 -15.28 9.75
C ARG A 506 -26.62 -14.22 10.50
N ILE A 507 -26.61 -12.97 10.02
CA ILE A 507 -27.43 -11.89 10.59
C ILE A 507 -28.90 -12.04 10.16
N THR A 508 -29.14 -12.40 8.89
CA THR A 508 -30.54 -12.61 8.40
C THR A 508 -31.21 -13.77 9.07
N GLU A 509 -30.50 -14.85 9.39
CA GLU A 509 -31.04 -16.01 10.12
C GLU A 509 -31.51 -15.66 11.55
N ASP A 510 -30.93 -14.63 12.19
CA ASP A 510 -31.38 -14.13 13.49
C ASP A 510 -32.70 -13.33 13.40
N SER A 511 -33.20 -13.05 12.19
CA SER A 511 -34.37 -12.20 11.97
C SER A 511 -35.50 -12.93 11.26
N ARG A 512 -36.66 -13.06 11.91
CA ARG A 512 -37.85 -13.64 11.29
C ARG A 512 -38.37 -12.91 10.03
N ARG A 513 -37.89 -11.67 9.79
CA ARG A 513 -38.24 -10.87 8.60
C ARG A 513 -37.37 -11.18 7.41
N TYR A 514 -36.10 -11.60 7.66
CA TYR A 514 -35.06 -11.69 6.65
C TYR A 514 -34.49 -13.10 6.46
N ARG A 515 -34.89 -14.08 7.29
CA ARG A 515 -34.41 -15.47 7.25
C ARG A 515 -34.65 -16.21 5.93
N ASP A 516 -35.54 -15.69 5.09
CA ASP A 516 -35.79 -16.24 3.76
C ASP A 516 -34.91 -15.62 2.67
N PHE A 517 -33.98 -14.71 3.02
CA PHE A 517 -32.98 -14.24 2.11
C PHE A 517 -31.91 -15.32 1.93
N THR A 518 -31.61 -15.65 0.67
CA THR A 518 -30.62 -16.67 0.37
C THR A 518 -29.21 -16.07 0.31
N LEU A 519 -28.20 -16.85 0.66
CA LEU A 519 -26.81 -16.47 0.53
C LEU A 519 -26.47 -15.93 -0.88
N SER A 520 -26.96 -16.61 -1.93
CA SER A 520 -26.76 -16.18 -3.32
C SER A 520 -27.37 -14.80 -3.60
N GLY A 521 -28.59 -14.53 -3.07
CA GLY A 521 -29.22 -13.21 -3.21
C GLY A 521 -28.48 -12.12 -2.46
N LEU A 522 -28.02 -12.38 -1.23
CA LEU A 522 -27.22 -11.47 -0.42
C LEU A 522 -25.88 -11.18 -1.07
N ARG A 523 -25.19 -12.23 -1.52
CA ARG A 523 -23.90 -12.09 -2.26
C ARG A 523 -24.07 -11.24 -3.51
N SER A 524 -25.15 -11.45 -4.27
CA SER A 524 -25.42 -10.68 -5.48
C SER A 524 -25.60 -9.19 -5.16
N VAL A 525 -26.40 -8.83 -4.16
CA VAL A 525 -26.62 -7.39 -3.85
C VAL A 525 -25.40 -6.74 -3.22
N ILE A 526 -24.61 -7.44 -2.40
CA ILE A 526 -23.34 -6.92 -1.89
C ILE A 526 -22.42 -6.61 -3.07
N ARG A 527 -22.25 -7.56 -3.98
CA ARG A 527 -21.41 -7.41 -5.18
C ARG A 527 -21.83 -6.21 -6.03
N GLU A 528 -23.10 -6.08 -6.31
CA GLU A 528 -23.65 -5.02 -7.17
C GLU A 528 -23.56 -3.62 -6.52
N VAL A 529 -23.80 -3.53 -5.21
CA VAL A 529 -23.67 -2.26 -4.48
C VAL A 529 -22.20 -1.85 -4.37
N THR A 530 -21.31 -2.80 -4.10
CA THR A 530 -19.86 -2.55 -4.07
C THR A 530 -19.34 -2.10 -5.45
N ALA A 531 -19.76 -2.77 -6.54
CA ALA A 531 -19.37 -2.38 -7.89
C ALA A 531 -19.88 -0.97 -8.28
N SER A 532 -20.98 -0.54 -7.71
CA SER A 532 -21.60 0.77 -7.95
C SER A 532 -21.11 1.87 -6.99
N LEU A 533 -20.23 1.56 -6.02
CA LEU A 533 -19.68 2.56 -5.11
C LEU A 533 -18.63 3.41 -5.85
N PRO A 534 -18.78 4.76 -5.89
CA PRO A 534 -17.87 5.61 -6.66
C PRO A 534 -16.60 6.05 -5.90
N ILE A 535 -16.52 5.72 -4.61
CA ILE A 535 -15.39 6.05 -3.71
C ILE A 535 -14.74 4.79 -3.18
N TYR A 536 -13.54 4.91 -2.63
CA TYR A 536 -12.83 3.76 -2.05
C TYR A 536 -13.58 3.19 -0.87
N ARG A 537 -14.12 4.06 0.02
CA ARG A 537 -14.69 3.60 1.27
C ARG A 537 -15.57 4.65 1.94
N THR A 538 -16.53 4.21 2.75
CA THR A 538 -17.25 4.99 3.77
C THR A 538 -16.64 4.77 5.16
N TYR A 539 -16.97 5.64 6.15
CA TYR A 539 -16.36 5.62 7.49
C TYR A 539 -17.40 5.55 8.60
N ILE A 540 -18.42 4.73 8.39
CA ILE A 540 -19.50 4.52 9.35
C ILE A 540 -19.01 3.60 10.47
N SER A 541 -18.85 4.13 11.69
CA SER A 541 -18.39 3.37 12.86
C SER A 541 -19.43 3.33 14.00
N SER A 542 -20.49 4.15 13.93
CA SER A 542 -21.57 4.14 14.90
C SER A 542 -22.90 4.62 14.29
N PRO A 543 -24.05 4.28 14.88
CA PRO A 543 -25.36 4.76 14.39
C PRO A 543 -25.53 6.28 14.49
N ASP A 544 -24.92 6.90 15.49
CA ASP A 544 -25.06 8.33 15.79
C ASP A 544 -24.04 9.20 15.03
N GLY A 545 -23.06 8.58 14.37
CA GLY A 545 -21.96 9.25 13.69
C GLY A 545 -21.97 9.13 12.17
N ILE A 546 -23.11 8.84 11.54
CA ILE A 546 -23.18 8.70 10.08
C ILE A 546 -23.15 10.07 9.44
N SER A 547 -22.09 10.39 8.72
CA SER A 547 -21.94 11.65 8.02
C SER A 547 -22.89 11.77 6.82
N GLU A 548 -23.25 13.00 6.43
CA GLU A 548 -24.01 13.26 5.21
C GLU A 548 -23.29 12.72 3.98
N ARG A 549 -21.96 12.80 3.97
CA ARG A 549 -21.10 12.22 2.94
C ARG A 549 -21.34 10.71 2.79
N ASP A 550 -21.21 9.96 3.87
CA ASP A 550 -21.35 8.49 3.84
C ASP A 550 -22.78 8.07 3.47
N GLN A 551 -23.76 8.78 4.01
CA GLN A 551 -25.15 8.55 3.64
C GLN A 551 -25.38 8.77 2.15
N TYR A 552 -24.85 9.85 1.58
CA TYR A 552 -24.97 10.16 0.16
C TYR A 552 -24.38 9.04 -0.72
N PHE A 553 -23.14 8.61 -0.46
CA PHE A 553 -22.46 7.61 -1.29
C PHE A 553 -23.12 6.22 -1.18
N VAL A 554 -23.53 5.79 0.00
CA VAL A 554 -24.27 4.52 0.16
C VAL A 554 -25.61 4.57 -0.59
N LEU A 555 -26.36 5.67 -0.46
CA LEU A 555 -27.65 5.79 -1.16
C LEU A 555 -27.47 5.81 -2.68
N ARG A 556 -26.47 6.51 -3.20
CA ARG A 556 -26.12 6.55 -4.62
C ARG A 556 -25.76 5.16 -5.13
N ALA A 557 -24.85 4.46 -4.46
CA ALA A 557 -24.43 3.11 -4.84
C ALA A 557 -25.62 2.12 -4.89
N VAL A 558 -26.50 2.16 -3.89
CA VAL A 558 -27.70 1.28 -3.86
C VAL A 558 -28.69 1.62 -4.98
N VAL A 559 -28.88 2.90 -5.29
CA VAL A 559 -29.79 3.32 -6.38
C VAL A 559 -29.24 2.86 -7.73
N ASP A 560 -27.95 3.05 -7.98
CA ASP A 560 -27.30 2.68 -9.25
C ASP A 560 -27.25 1.16 -9.42
N ALA A 561 -26.88 0.42 -8.37
CA ALA A 561 -26.92 -1.04 -8.36
C ALA A 561 -28.33 -1.58 -8.69
N ARG A 562 -29.37 -1.01 -8.08
CA ARG A 562 -30.76 -1.40 -8.34
C ARG A 562 -31.20 -1.10 -9.78
N ARG A 563 -30.76 0.03 -10.36
CA ARG A 563 -31.07 0.38 -11.75
C ARG A 563 -30.45 -0.60 -12.74
N ARG A 564 -29.23 -1.04 -12.45
CA ARG A 564 -28.50 -2.01 -13.27
C ARG A 564 -29.08 -3.43 -13.15
N ASN A 565 -29.79 -3.74 -12.03
CA ASN A 565 -30.29 -5.09 -11.71
C ASN A 565 -31.80 -5.11 -11.47
N PRO A 566 -32.63 -4.83 -12.49
CA PRO A 566 -34.10 -4.76 -12.33
C PRO A 566 -34.73 -6.11 -11.97
N GLY A 567 -34.10 -7.24 -12.24
CA GLY A 567 -34.55 -8.58 -11.90
C GLY A 567 -34.31 -8.99 -10.44
N THR A 568 -33.49 -8.25 -9.70
CA THR A 568 -33.19 -8.55 -8.30
C THR A 568 -34.23 -7.91 -7.37
N SER A 569 -34.57 -8.63 -6.30
CA SER A 569 -35.57 -8.17 -5.33
C SER A 569 -35.22 -6.81 -4.71
N ARG A 570 -36.14 -5.87 -4.77
CA ARG A 570 -35.99 -4.56 -4.13
C ARG A 570 -35.82 -4.64 -2.61
N LEU A 571 -36.36 -5.70 -1.99
CA LEU A 571 -36.27 -5.92 -0.55
C LEU A 571 -34.81 -6.20 -0.14
N LEU A 572 -34.06 -6.96 -0.95
CA LEU A 572 -32.64 -7.20 -0.70
C LEU A 572 -31.82 -5.90 -0.73
N PHE A 573 -32.01 -5.04 -1.74
CA PHE A 573 -31.37 -3.74 -1.81
C PHE A 573 -31.75 -2.83 -0.65
N SER A 574 -33.02 -2.82 -0.24
CA SER A 574 -33.48 -2.01 0.89
C SER A 574 -32.89 -2.51 2.21
N PHE A 575 -32.85 -3.83 2.39
CA PHE A 575 -32.21 -4.44 3.56
C PHE A 575 -30.72 -4.11 3.63
N LEU A 576 -29.96 -4.28 2.55
CA LEU A 576 -28.53 -3.96 2.54
C LEU A 576 -28.30 -2.45 2.79
N ARG A 577 -29.08 -1.56 2.16
CA ARG A 577 -29.04 -0.11 2.45
C ARG A 577 -29.21 0.19 3.93
N ASP A 578 -30.26 -0.37 4.53
CA ASP A 578 -30.60 -0.09 5.93
C ASP A 578 -29.55 -0.70 6.88
N THR A 579 -28.95 -1.82 6.49
CA THR A 579 -27.82 -2.43 7.19
C THR A 579 -26.57 -1.53 7.11
N LEU A 580 -26.18 -1.11 5.92
CA LEU A 580 -25.00 -0.25 5.72
C LEU A 580 -25.13 1.10 6.42
N LEU A 581 -26.34 1.65 6.51
CA LEU A 581 -26.65 2.88 7.23
C LEU A 581 -27.06 2.66 8.68
N LEU A 582 -26.86 1.48 9.25
CA LEU A 582 -27.18 1.12 10.63
C LEU A 582 -28.61 1.54 11.05
N ARG A 583 -29.56 1.48 10.11
CA ARG A 583 -30.97 1.85 10.35
C ARG A 583 -31.74 0.70 10.97
N ASN A 584 -32.80 1.04 11.71
CA ASN A 584 -33.72 0.06 12.29
C ASN A 584 -33.05 -0.97 13.23
N LEU A 585 -32.00 -0.58 13.94
CA LEU A 585 -31.27 -1.46 14.85
C LEU A 585 -32.10 -1.97 16.01
N ASP A 586 -33.15 -1.22 16.41
CA ASP A 586 -34.12 -1.58 17.45
C ASP A 586 -34.83 -2.91 17.17
N GLN A 587 -34.94 -3.32 15.89
CA GLN A 587 -35.54 -4.60 15.49
C GLN A 587 -34.64 -5.82 15.79
N PHE A 588 -33.37 -5.60 16.14
CA PHE A 588 -32.38 -6.64 16.38
C PHE A 588 -31.95 -6.71 17.85
N ARG A 589 -31.59 -7.93 18.28
CA ARG A 589 -31.01 -8.14 19.62
C ARG A 589 -29.63 -7.46 19.75
N PRO A 590 -29.20 -7.11 20.97
CA PRO A 590 -27.90 -6.46 21.15
C PRO A 590 -26.71 -7.21 20.51
N ALA A 591 -26.70 -8.55 20.59
CA ALA A 591 -25.66 -9.37 19.95
C ALA A 591 -25.68 -9.23 18.41
N THR A 592 -26.88 -9.21 17.82
CA THR A 592 -27.06 -9.06 16.37
C THR A 592 -26.70 -7.64 15.91
N ARG A 593 -26.99 -6.60 16.71
CA ARG A 593 -26.54 -5.21 16.44
C ARG A 593 -25.02 -5.11 16.34
N ARG A 594 -24.28 -5.76 17.25
CA ARG A 594 -22.80 -5.81 17.16
C ARG A 594 -22.32 -6.49 15.90
N ARG A 595 -22.99 -7.58 15.48
CA ARG A 595 -22.66 -8.26 14.20
C ARG A 595 -22.96 -7.39 12.99
N LEU A 596 -24.08 -6.61 13.02
CA LEU A 596 -24.39 -5.64 11.97
C LEU A 596 -23.30 -4.58 11.84
N LEU A 597 -22.85 -4.00 12.94
CA LEU A 597 -21.74 -3.05 12.93
C LEU A 597 -20.48 -3.71 12.39
N SER A 598 -20.15 -4.91 12.88
CA SER A 598 -18.98 -5.66 12.39
C SER A 598 -19.06 -5.92 10.88
N PHE A 599 -20.23 -6.28 10.36
CA PHE A 599 -20.45 -6.44 8.92
C PHE A 599 -20.20 -5.14 8.15
N VAL A 600 -20.72 -4.00 8.64
CA VAL A 600 -20.50 -2.69 7.98
C VAL A 600 -19.03 -2.35 7.94
N MET A 601 -18.31 -2.53 9.05
CA MET A 601 -16.86 -2.27 9.12
C MET A 601 -16.07 -3.18 8.16
N SER A 602 -16.38 -4.49 8.14
CA SER A 602 -15.73 -5.44 7.22
C SER A 602 -16.03 -5.12 5.74
N TRP A 603 -17.27 -4.72 5.43
CA TRP A 603 -17.64 -4.29 4.08
C TRP A 603 -16.86 -3.04 3.66
N GLN A 604 -16.70 -2.07 4.54
CA GLN A 604 -15.90 -0.88 4.30
C GLN A 604 -14.42 -1.20 4.05
N GLN A 605 -13.83 -2.14 4.80
CA GLN A 605 -12.46 -2.61 4.55
C GLN A 605 -12.33 -3.36 3.21
N PHE A 606 -13.40 -3.96 2.72
CA PHE A 606 -13.43 -4.68 1.43
C PHE A 606 -13.54 -3.75 0.23
N THR A 607 -14.27 -2.63 0.35
CA THR A 607 -14.53 -1.74 -0.81
C THR A 607 -13.26 -1.07 -1.33
N GLY A 608 -12.30 -0.74 -0.46
CA GLY A 608 -11.01 -0.15 -0.85
C GLY A 608 -10.21 -1.03 -1.82
N PRO A 609 -9.87 -2.27 -1.46
CA PRO A 609 -9.21 -3.24 -2.35
C PRO A 609 -9.96 -3.47 -3.68
N VAL A 610 -11.29 -3.56 -3.65
CA VAL A 610 -12.08 -3.69 -4.88
C VAL A 610 -11.86 -2.48 -5.79
N MET A 611 -11.88 -1.25 -5.23
CA MET A 611 -11.67 -0.03 -6.01
C MET A 611 -10.25 0.01 -6.60
N ALA A 612 -9.23 -0.16 -5.78
CA ALA A 612 -7.83 -0.10 -6.21
C ALA A 612 -7.51 -1.13 -7.31
N LYS A 613 -7.82 -2.40 -7.08
CA LYS A 613 -7.51 -3.46 -8.05
C LYS A 613 -8.30 -3.37 -9.35
N SER A 614 -9.54 -2.87 -9.28
CA SER A 614 -10.40 -2.76 -10.47
C SER A 614 -10.11 -1.52 -11.30
N VAL A 615 -9.87 -0.38 -10.66
CA VAL A 615 -9.66 0.89 -11.37
C VAL A 615 -8.18 1.09 -11.66
N GLU A 616 -7.33 1.12 -10.64
CA GLU A 616 -5.93 1.47 -10.80
C GLU A 616 -5.10 0.38 -11.49
N ASP A 617 -5.36 -0.91 -11.13
CA ASP A 617 -4.59 -2.05 -11.62
C ASP A 617 -5.33 -2.85 -12.73
N THR A 618 -6.47 -2.38 -13.24
CA THR A 618 -7.14 -3.03 -14.37
C THR A 618 -7.64 -1.98 -15.36
N THR A 619 -8.56 -1.11 -14.97
CA THR A 619 -9.20 -0.16 -15.89
C THR A 619 -8.19 0.80 -16.51
N PHE A 620 -7.18 1.25 -15.76
CA PHE A 620 -6.11 2.14 -16.27
C PHE A 620 -5.19 1.49 -17.30
N TYR A 621 -5.24 0.18 -17.47
CA TYR A 621 -4.52 -0.56 -18.53
C TYR A 621 -5.44 -0.98 -19.69
N VAL A 622 -6.77 -0.87 -19.52
CA VAL A 622 -7.76 -1.15 -20.56
C VAL A 622 -8.23 0.12 -21.27
N TYR A 623 -8.45 1.21 -20.54
CA TYR A 623 -8.90 2.49 -21.09
C TYR A 623 -7.71 3.40 -21.35
N ASN A 624 -7.19 3.40 -22.58
CA ASN A 624 -5.93 4.04 -22.95
C ASN A 624 -6.10 5.33 -23.77
N ARG A 625 -7.25 6.03 -23.68
CA ARG A 625 -7.55 7.24 -24.50
C ARG A 625 -6.42 8.27 -24.45
N LEU A 626 -6.01 8.72 -23.28
CA LEU A 626 -4.83 9.56 -23.01
C LEU A 626 -4.21 9.12 -21.69
N VAL A 627 -3.14 8.33 -21.76
CA VAL A 627 -2.62 7.64 -20.58
C VAL A 627 -1.90 8.57 -19.58
N ALA A 628 -1.71 9.85 -19.91
CA ALA A 628 -1.32 10.87 -18.95
C ALA A 628 -2.37 11.05 -17.83
N LEU A 629 -3.63 10.76 -18.11
CA LEU A 629 -4.74 10.84 -17.14
C LEU A 629 -4.95 9.54 -16.35
N ASN A 630 -4.28 8.43 -16.74
CA ASN A 630 -4.41 7.14 -16.05
C ASN A 630 -3.41 7.09 -14.87
N GLU A 631 -3.77 7.72 -13.77
CA GLU A 631 -2.90 7.84 -12.61
C GLU A 631 -3.69 7.65 -11.30
N VAL A 632 -3.02 7.22 -10.24
CA VAL A 632 -3.64 7.05 -8.92
C VAL A 632 -4.35 8.33 -8.50
N GLY A 633 -5.61 8.21 -8.10
CA GLY A 633 -6.46 9.35 -7.73
C GLY A 633 -7.00 10.18 -8.91
N SER A 634 -6.74 9.77 -10.15
CA SER A 634 -7.25 10.48 -11.34
C SER A 634 -8.52 9.85 -11.90
N HIS A 635 -9.22 10.64 -12.73
CA HIS A 635 -10.49 10.32 -13.36
C HIS A 635 -10.35 10.42 -14.89
N PRO A 636 -9.86 9.37 -15.59
CA PRO A 636 -9.60 9.43 -17.03
C PRO A 636 -10.81 9.66 -17.93
N GLU A 637 -12.03 9.47 -17.40
CA GLU A 637 -13.27 9.86 -18.06
C GLU A 637 -13.36 11.36 -18.24
N GLN A 638 -12.79 12.14 -17.34
CA GLN A 638 -12.68 13.61 -17.46
C GLN A 638 -11.41 13.94 -18.25
N PHE A 639 -11.61 14.66 -19.34
CA PHE A 639 -10.50 15.00 -20.24
C PHE A 639 -9.90 16.36 -19.85
N GLY A 640 -9.04 16.36 -18.84
CA GLY A 640 -8.38 17.56 -18.31
C GLY A 640 -9.10 18.18 -17.10
N THR A 641 -8.48 19.18 -16.52
CA THR A 641 -8.99 19.96 -15.38
C THR A 641 -9.16 21.41 -15.77
N PRO A 642 -10.38 21.98 -15.74
CA PRO A 642 -10.58 23.40 -15.98
C PRO A 642 -9.84 24.25 -14.93
N PRO A 643 -9.27 25.41 -15.28
CA PRO A 643 -8.60 26.32 -14.35
C PRO A 643 -9.43 26.67 -13.12
N ASP A 644 -10.74 26.87 -13.26
CA ASP A 644 -11.64 27.19 -12.14
C ASP A 644 -11.73 26.04 -11.13
N ALA A 645 -11.77 24.78 -11.61
CA ALA A 645 -11.78 23.60 -10.74
C ALA A 645 -10.45 23.47 -9.96
N PHE A 646 -9.32 23.71 -10.61
CA PHE A 646 -8.02 23.77 -9.95
C PHE A 646 -7.95 24.87 -8.89
N HIS A 647 -8.46 26.07 -9.20
CA HIS A 647 -8.51 27.18 -8.26
C HIS A 647 -9.39 26.86 -7.06
N GLU A 648 -10.55 26.25 -7.29
CA GLU A 648 -11.46 25.87 -6.21
C GLU A 648 -10.83 24.84 -5.27
N GLN A 649 -10.16 23.84 -5.82
CA GLN A 649 -9.44 22.85 -5.00
C GLN A 649 -8.37 23.51 -4.12
N ASN A 650 -7.64 24.50 -4.63
CA ASN A 650 -6.63 25.22 -3.84
C ASN A 650 -7.25 26.13 -2.77
N ARG A 651 -8.44 26.72 -3.01
CA ARG A 651 -9.18 27.45 -1.97
C ARG A 651 -9.64 26.52 -0.84
N MET A 652 -10.25 25.37 -1.20
CA MET A 652 -10.67 24.37 -0.24
C MET A 652 -9.49 23.85 0.59
N ARG A 653 -8.30 23.73 -0.04
CA ARG A 653 -7.09 23.33 0.68
C ARG A 653 -6.64 24.37 1.70
N VAL A 654 -6.67 25.67 1.36
CA VAL A 654 -6.38 26.74 2.34
C VAL A 654 -7.36 26.72 3.49
N GLU A 655 -8.63 26.46 3.22
CA GLU A 655 -9.71 26.54 4.21
C GLU A 655 -9.71 25.34 5.17
N HIS A 656 -9.40 24.13 4.66
CA HIS A 656 -9.61 22.90 5.42
C HIS A 656 -8.34 22.10 5.71
N TRP A 657 -7.34 22.14 4.82
CA TRP A 657 -6.14 21.31 4.90
C TRP A 657 -4.89 22.05 4.40
N PRO A 658 -4.55 23.22 5.02
CA PRO A 658 -3.46 24.07 4.53
C PRO A 658 -2.09 23.39 4.56
N HIS A 659 -1.96 22.33 5.33
CA HIS A 659 -0.72 21.57 5.54
C HIS A 659 -0.70 20.20 4.84
N ALA A 660 -1.69 19.90 3.99
CA ALA A 660 -1.67 18.70 3.15
C ALA A 660 -0.44 18.67 2.22
N MET A 661 0.07 17.48 1.94
CA MET A 661 1.17 17.32 0.99
C MET A 661 0.71 17.52 -0.46
N LEU A 662 1.66 17.88 -1.32
CA LEU A 662 1.46 18.09 -2.75
C LEU A 662 2.43 17.16 -3.50
N ALA A 663 1.94 16.07 -4.05
CA ALA A 663 2.74 15.16 -4.86
C ALA A 663 2.51 15.40 -6.36
N THR A 664 3.53 15.12 -7.16
CA THR A 664 3.45 15.02 -8.63
C THR A 664 4.04 13.70 -9.13
N SER A 665 4.92 13.09 -8.35
CA SER A 665 5.39 11.70 -8.50
C SER A 665 5.49 11.09 -7.11
N THR A 666 5.19 9.79 -7.02
CA THR A 666 5.38 8.98 -5.82
C THR A 666 5.96 7.61 -6.21
N HIS A 667 6.17 6.75 -5.23
CA HIS A 667 6.58 5.36 -5.48
C HIS A 667 5.47 4.49 -6.10
N ASP A 668 4.20 4.94 -6.07
CA ASP A 668 3.02 4.23 -6.59
C ASP A 668 2.47 4.81 -7.89
N THR A 669 2.98 5.96 -8.34
CA THR A 669 2.51 6.55 -9.59
C THR A 669 2.80 5.63 -10.79
N LYS A 670 1.80 5.52 -11.68
CA LYS A 670 1.90 4.69 -12.89
C LYS A 670 2.95 5.25 -13.86
N ARG A 671 3.17 6.55 -13.83
CA ARG A 671 4.16 7.29 -14.64
C ARG A 671 4.70 8.47 -13.84
N SER A 672 5.99 8.80 -14.01
CA SER A 672 6.55 10.01 -13.42
C SER A 672 5.93 11.28 -14.00
N GLU A 673 6.05 12.38 -13.28
CA GLU A 673 5.52 13.70 -13.66
C GLU A 673 5.98 14.15 -15.06
N ASP A 674 7.25 13.89 -15.41
CA ASP A 674 7.83 14.28 -16.68
C ASP A 674 7.32 13.42 -17.85
N VAL A 675 6.99 12.16 -17.61
CA VAL A 675 6.36 11.26 -18.58
C VAL A 675 4.93 11.73 -18.88
N ARG A 676 4.16 12.03 -17.83
CA ARG A 676 2.79 12.53 -18.00
C ARG A 676 2.76 13.88 -18.70
N ALA A 677 3.66 14.80 -18.33
CA ALA A 677 3.78 16.11 -18.95
C ALA A 677 4.07 16.04 -20.45
N ARG A 678 4.85 15.03 -20.91
CA ARG A 678 5.07 14.77 -22.33
C ARG A 678 3.82 14.23 -23.02
N ILE A 679 3.19 13.21 -22.44
CA ILE A 679 2.02 12.55 -23.06
C ILE A 679 0.84 13.53 -23.13
N ALA A 680 0.68 14.42 -22.15
CA ALA A 680 -0.37 15.45 -22.16
C ALA A 680 -0.30 16.38 -23.38
N VAL A 681 0.90 16.64 -23.93
CA VAL A 681 1.09 17.44 -25.15
C VAL A 681 0.26 16.93 -26.33
N LEU A 682 0.00 15.63 -26.41
CA LEU A 682 -0.79 15.02 -27.49
C LEU A 682 -2.19 15.61 -27.58
N SER A 683 -2.77 16.06 -26.46
CA SER A 683 -4.09 16.72 -26.44
C SER A 683 -4.14 18.00 -27.24
N GLU A 684 -3.01 18.69 -27.37
CA GLU A 684 -2.89 19.95 -28.14
C GLU A 684 -2.50 19.74 -29.61
N MET A 685 -2.25 18.47 -30.01
CA MET A 685 -1.86 18.12 -31.40
C MET A 685 -2.61 16.89 -31.94
N PRO A 686 -3.94 16.81 -31.80
CA PRO A 686 -4.70 15.59 -32.09
C PRO A 686 -4.58 15.13 -33.52
N ASP A 687 -4.57 16.03 -34.52
CA ASP A 687 -4.47 15.67 -35.94
C ASP A 687 -3.08 15.12 -36.29
N GLU A 688 -2.02 15.68 -35.72
CA GLU A 688 -0.66 15.14 -35.91
C GLU A 688 -0.51 13.78 -35.25
N TRP A 689 -1.15 13.62 -34.07
CA TRP A 689 -1.20 12.34 -33.37
C TRP A 689 -1.90 11.27 -34.20
N GLU A 690 -3.07 11.57 -34.78
CA GLU A 690 -3.78 10.64 -35.66
C GLU A 690 -2.92 10.25 -36.87
N ALA A 691 -2.33 11.24 -37.55
CA ALA A 691 -1.48 10.98 -38.71
C ALA A 691 -0.24 10.12 -38.33
N ALA A 692 0.35 10.33 -37.16
CA ALA A 692 1.45 9.51 -36.67
C ALA A 692 1.00 8.06 -36.40
N LEU A 693 -0.13 7.88 -35.71
CA LEU A 693 -0.71 6.56 -35.45
C LEU A 693 -0.97 5.75 -36.72
N GLU A 694 -1.53 6.38 -37.73
CA GLU A 694 -1.80 5.71 -39.02
C GLU A 694 -0.50 5.24 -39.68
N ARG A 695 0.52 6.10 -39.72
CA ARG A 695 1.83 5.73 -40.31
C ARG A 695 2.51 4.64 -39.50
N TRP A 696 2.53 4.78 -38.16
CA TRP A 696 3.20 3.80 -37.26
C TRP A 696 2.51 2.44 -37.30
N ALA A 697 1.18 2.41 -37.32
CA ALA A 697 0.44 1.16 -37.45
C ALA A 697 0.71 0.46 -38.78
N ALA A 698 0.86 1.23 -39.90
CA ALA A 698 1.21 0.67 -41.18
C ALA A 698 2.65 0.12 -41.22
N LEU A 699 3.62 0.86 -40.69
CA LEU A 699 5.03 0.45 -40.59
C LEU A 699 5.20 -0.80 -39.70
N ASN A 700 4.39 -0.94 -38.67
CA ASN A 700 4.54 -1.97 -37.66
C ASN A 700 3.60 -3.17 -37.85
N ALA A 701 2.70 -3.14 -38.80
CA ALA A 701 1.72 -4.21 -39.04
C ALA A 701 2.38 -5.60 -39.20
N SER A 702 3.49 -5.68 -39.94
CA SER A 702 4.23 -6.93 -40.19
C SER A 702 5.08 -7.39 -38.99
N LYS A 703 5.21 -6.55 -37.97
CA LYS A 703 5.98 -6.85 -36.76
C LYS A 703 5.14 -7.49 -35.64
N LYS A 704 3.82 -7.50 -35.79
CA LYS A 704 2.93 -8.21 -34.88
C LYS A 704 3.08 -9.72 -35.02
N GLY A 705 2.91 -10.41 -33.91
CA GLY A 705 2.72 -11.86 -33.87
C GLY A 705 1.27 -12.23 -34.22
N THR A 706 0.97 -13.52 -34.20
CA THR A 706 -0.38 -14.07 -34.34
C THR A 706 -0.61 -15.05 -33.19
N VAL A 707 -1.68 -14.84 -32.44
CA VAL A 707 -2.10 -15.71 -31.32
C VAL A 707 -3.60 -15.97 -31.56
N ASP A 708 -4.02 -17.22 -31.55
CA ASP A 708 -5.40 -17.63 -31.81
C ASP A 708 -6.02 -16.99 -33.08
N ASP A 709 -5.24 -16.92 -34.16
CA ASP A 709 -5.57 -16.32 -35.44
C ASP A 709 -5.79 -14.78 -35.42
N GLU A 710 -5.50 -14.11 -34.29
CA GLU A 710 -5.59 -12.65 -34.15
C GLU A 710 -4.21 -12.00 -34.02
N PRO A 711 -4.03 -10.75 -34.51
CA PRO A 711 -2.76 -10.03 -34.35
C PRO A 711 -2.46 -9.70 -32.90
N ALA A 712 -1.24 -9.99 -32.45
CA ALA A 712 -0.74 -9.65 -31.07
C ALA A 712 0.56 -8.81 -31.15
N PRO A 713 0.68 -7.70 -30.38
CA PRO A 713 -0.35 -7.14 -29.51
C PRO A 713 -1.60 -6.70 -30.26
N ASP A 714 -2.73 -6.58 -29.54
CA ASP A 714 -3.94 -6.02 -30.13
C ASP A 714 -3.76 -4.50 -30.42
N ARG A 715 -4.80 -3.84 -30.93
CA ARG A 715 -4.69 -2.43 -31.28
C ARG A 715 -4.68 -1.51 -30.04
N ASN A 716 -5.28 -1.92 -28.94
CA ASN A 716 -5.32 -1.13 -27.74
C ASN A 716 -3.96 -1.16 -27.01
N ASP A 717 -3.32 -2.32 -26.96
CA ASP A 717 -1.96 -2.48 -26.43
C ASP A 717 -0.92 -1.77 -27.32
N GLU A 718 -1.09 -1.81 -28.65
CA GLU A 718 -0.28 -1.05 -29.60
C GLU A 718 -0.42 0.47 -29.36
N TYR A 719 -1.64 0.96 -29.11
CA TYR A 719 -1.91 2.36 -28.80
C TYR A 719 -1.25 2.80 -27.49
N LEU A 720 -1.35 1.98 -26.44
CA LEU A 720 -0.65 2.18 -25.17
C LEU A 720 0.86 2.24 -25.35
N PHE A 721 1.43 1.34 -26.15
CA PHE A 721 2.86 1.29 -26.43
C PHE A 721 3.36 2.60 -27.07
N TYR A 722 2.66 3.15 -28.07
CA TYR A 722 3.09 4.39 -28.71
C TYR A 722 3.08 5.61 -27.78
N GLN A 723 2.06 5.75 -26.94
CA GLN A 723 2.03 6.82 -25.93
C GLN A 723 3.16 6.65 -24.91
N THR A 724 3.36 5.44 -24.44
CA THR A 724 4.41 5.11 -23.47
C THR A 724 5.79 5.42 -24.06
N LEU A 725 6.04 5.01 -25.30
CA LEU A 725 7.31 5.26 -25.99
C LEU A 725 7.61 6.75 -26.11
N LEU A 726 6.61 7.58 -26.48
CA LEU A 726 6.76 9.05 -26.52
C LEU A 726 7.14 9.63 -25.17
N GLY A 727 6.53 9.12 -24.11
CA GLY A 727 6.76 9.60 -22.75
C GLY A 727 8.16 9.29 -22.22
N VAL A 728 8.69 8.08 -22.48
CA VAL A 728 9.92 7.60 -21.84
C VAL A 728 11.18 7.71 -22.71
N TRP A 729 11.06 8.12 -23.99
CA TRP A 729 12.20 8.21 -24.87
C TRP A 729 13.27 9.18 -24.34
N PRO A 730 14.54 8.75 -24.24
CA PRO A 730 15.59 9.60 -23.67
C PRO A 730 15.85 10.85 -24.49
N GLU A 731 16.13 11.94 -23.79
CA GLU A 731 16.45 13.22 -24.43
C GLU A 731 17.66 13.11 -25.36
N GLY A 732 17.49 13.57 -26.61
CA GLY A 732 18.56 13.56 -27.60
C GLY A 732 18.94 12.19 -28.18
N ALA A 733 18.33 11.09 -27.72
CA ALA A 733 18.58 9.77 -28.25
C ALA A 733 18.08 9.67 -29.72
N THR A 734 18.88 9.03 -30.56
CA THR A 734 18.56 8.78 -31.97
C THR A 734 18.20 7.31 -32.24
N ALA A 735 18.36 6.45 -31.25
CA ALA A 735 18.01 5.04 -31.26
C ALA A 735 17.68 4.59 -29.82
N ALA A 736 16.93 3.52 -29.69
CA ALA A 736 16.72 2.87 -28.40
C ALA A 736 18.00 2.11 -28.01
N ASP A 737 18.39 2.24 -26.74
CA ASP A 737 19.41 1.37 -26.14
C ASP A 737 18.79 0.15 -25.48
N GLU A 738 19.62 -0.78 -25.03
CA GLU A 738 19.17 -2.02 -24.39
C GLU A 738 18.41 -1.74 -23.08
N THR A 739 18.79 -0.69 -22.34
CA THR A 739 18.11 -0.29 -21.10
C THR A 739 16.68 0.16 -21.38
N LEU A 740 16.48 1.00 -22.38
CA LEU A 740 15.14 1.44 -22.76
C LEU A 740 14.29 0.27 -23.28
N ARG A 741 14.90 -0.63 -24.07
CA ARG A 741 14.24 -1.84 -24.57
C ARG A 741 13.73 -2.70 -23.42
N ALA A 742 14.61 -3.07 -22.48
CA ALA A 742 14.24 -3.91 -21.35
C ALA A 742 13.11 -3.28 -20.52
N ARG A 743 13.21 -2.00 -20.20
CA ARG A 743 12.17 -1.26 -19.46
C ARG A 743 10.81 -1.25 -20.15
N LEU A 744 10.80 -1.07 -21.48
CA LEU A 744 9.57 -1.07 -22.26
C LEU A 744 8.95 -2.48 -22.34
N VAL A 745 9.77 -3.51 -22.50
CA VAL A 745 9.31 -4.90 -22.46
C VAL A 745 8.69 -5.21 -21.10
N ASP A 746 9.40 -4.97 -20.00
CA ASP A 746 8.91 -5.22 -18.66
C ASP A 746 7.60 -4.48 -18.37
N TYR A 747 7.52 -3.20 -18.76
CA TYR A 747 6.31 -2.41 -18.61
C TYR A 747 5.15 -2.96 -19.44
N MET A 748 5.36 -3.29 -20.71
CA MET A 748 4.28 -3.80 -21.57
C MET A 748 3.79 -5.17 -21.09
N LEU A 749 4.69 -6.05 -20.66
CA LEU A 749 4.31 -7.33 -20.06
C LEU A 749 3.49 -7.14 -18.77
N LYS A 750 3.89 -6.20 -17.91
CA LYS A 750 3.09 -5.82 -16.76
C LYS A 750 1.72 -5.29 -17.18
N ALA A 751 1.68 -4.36 -18.13
CA ALA A 751 0.45 -3.72 -18.57
C ALA A 751 -0.59 -4.72 -19.12
N VAL A 752 -0.17 -5.66 -19.97
CA VAL A 752 -1.10 -6.66 -20.55
C VAL A 752 -1.60 -7.67 -19.50
N ASN A 753 -0.77 -8.01 -18.50
CA ASN A 753 -1.19 -8.88 -17.39
C ASN A 753 -2.16 -8.15 -16.45
N GLU A 754 -1.93 -6.86 -16.15
CA GLU A 754 -2.84 -6.04 -15.34
C GLU A 754 -4.16 -5.73 -16.08
N ALA A 755 -4.14 -5.55 -17.40
CA ALA A 755 -5.36 -5.38 -18.19
C ALA A 755 -6.32 -6.57 -18.11
N LYS A 756 -5.79 -7.79 -17.93
CA LYS A 756 -6.55 -9.05 -17.80
C LYS A 756 -7.48 -9.31 -19.01
N VAL A 757 -7.09 -8.87 -20.20
CA VAL A 757 -7.84 -9.05 -21.45
C VAL A 757 -7.40 -10.29 -22.19
N HIS A 758 -6.10 -10.42 -22.45
CA HIS A 758 -5.51 -11.56 -23.18
C HIS A 758 -4.71 -12.49 -22.27
N THR A 759 -4.12 -11.94 -21.21
CA THR A 759 -3.30 -12.67 -20.24
C THR A 759 -3.57 -12.11 -18.83
N SER A 760 -3.11 -12.78 -17.79
CA SER A 760 -3.17 -12.28 -16.42
C SER A 760 -2.11 -12.98 -15.55
N TRP A 761 -1.76 -12.40 -14.41
CA TRP A 761 -0.84 -13.02 -13.44
C TRP A 761 -1.31 -14.40 -12.94
N ILE A 762 -2.63 -14.62 -12.88
CA ILE A 762 -3.21 -15.89 -12.41
C ILE A 762 -3.25 -16.94 -13.53
N ASN A 763 -3.45 -16.51 -14.76
CA ASN A 763 -3.51 -17.39 -15.93
C ASN A 763 -2.74 -16.75 -17.09
N PRO A 764 -1.39 -16.84 -17.06
CA PRO A 764 -0.56 -16.25 -18.09
C PRO A 764 -0.73 -16.95 -19.45
N ASP A 765 -0.80 -16.14 -20.51
CA ASP A 765 -0.71 -16.58 -21.89
C ASP A 765 0.70 -16.26 -22.42
N ASP A 766 1.56 -17.26 -22.38
CA ASP A 766 2.96 -17.12 -22.82
C ASP A 766 3.09 -16.75 -24.29
N ALA A 767 2.16 -17.19 -25.15
CA ALA A 767 2.18 -16.88 -26.58
C ALA A 767 1.89 -15.38 -26.81
N TYR A 768 0.90 -14.84 -26.10
CA TYR A 768 0.58 -13.41 -26.19
C TYR A 768 1.72 -12.56 -25.63
N MET A 769 2.27 -12.92 -24.47
CA MET A 769 3.40 -12.22 -23.87
C MET A 769 4.63 -12.21 -24.77
N GLN A 770 5.00 -13.34 -25.39
CA GLN A 770 6.10 -13.43 -26.36
C GLN A 770 5.83 -12.61 -27.61
N ALA A 771 4.59 -12.54 -28.07
CA ALA A 771 4.21 -11.71 -29.22
C ALA A 771 4.39 -10.21 -28.90
N VAL A 772 3.99 -9.76 -27.69
CA VAL A 772 4.18 -8.38 -27.20
C VAL A 772 5.67 -8.04 -27.08
N GLU A 773 6.46 -8.88 -26.42
CA GLU A 773 7.91 -8.72 -26.29
C GLU A 773 8.58 -8.61 -27.66
N GLY A 774 8.28 -9.56 -28.55
CA GLY A 774 8.81 -9.57 -29.91
C GLY A 774 8.39 -8.34 -30.73
N PHE A 775 7.17 -7.83 -30.54
CA PHE A 775 6.71 -6.59 -31.18
C PHE A 775 7.52 -5.39 -30.72
N VAL A 776 7.67 -5.18 -29.42
CA VAL A 776 8.47 -4.07 -28.87
C VAL A 776 9.89 -4.10 -29.44
N GLY A 777 10.55 -5.27 -29.41
CA GLY A 777 11.90 -5.42 -29.96
C GLY A 777 11.98 -5.06 -31.44
N ARG A 778 11.13 -5.65 -32.25
CA ARG A 778 11.13 -5.41 -33.74
C ARG A 778 10.80 -3.97 -34.11
N VAL A 779 9.95 -3.29 -33.33
CA VAL A 779 9.62 -1.87 -33.58
C VAL A 779 10.81 -0.98 -33.28
N LEU A 780 11.50 -1.20 -32.15
CA LEU A 780 12.65 -0.42 -31.73
C LEU A 780 13.89 -0.63 -32.63
N ASP A 781 14.01 -1.79 -33.26
CA ASP A 781 15.07 -2.11 -34.22
C ASP A 781 14.83 -1.58 -35.66
N ASP A 782 13.61 -1.15 -35.97
CA ASP A 782 13.29 -0.65 -37.30
C ASP A 782 13.68 0.81 -37.48
N ALA A 783 14.74 1.04 -38.25
CA ALA A 783 15.23 2.38 -38.55
C ALA A 783 14.17 3.26 -39.24
N ALA A 784 13.30 2.69 -40.08
CA ALA A 784 12.24 3.45 -40.76
C ALA A 784 11.18 3.95 -39.76
N PHE A 785 10.83 3.13 -38.77
CA PHE A 785 9.93 3.56 -37.72
C PHE A 785 10.60 4.65 -36.83
N VAL A 786 11.85 4.43 -36.42
CA VAL A 786 12.56 5.38 -35.55
C VAL A 786 12.74 6.73 -36.24
N GLU A 787 13.04 6.74 -37.56
CA GLU A 787 13.16 7.97 -38.36
C GLU A 787 11.85 8.75 -38.41
N ASP A 788 10.70 8.09 -38.56
CA ASP A 788 9.36 8.74 -38.56
C ASP A 788 8.89 9.13 -37.16
N PHE A 789 9.31 8.39 -36.12
CA PHE A 789 8.97 8.63 -34.73
C PHE A 789 9.68 9.86 -34.12
N LEU A 790 10.98 10.03 -34.40
CA LEU A 790 11.81 11.05 -33.75
C LEU A 790 11.33 12.50 -33.95
N PRO A 791 10.82 12.96 -35.10
CA PRO A 791 10.27 14.31 -35.25
C PRO A 791 9.11 14.59 -34.30
N VAL A 792 8.16 13.64 -34.17
CA VAL A 792 7.02 13.74 -33.24
C VAL A 792 7.51 13.73 -31.80
N GLN A 793 8.40 12.80 -31.47
CA GLN A 793 8.98 12.68 -30.12
C GLN A 793 9.69 13.97 -29.69
N ARG A 794 10.52 14.56 -30.53
CA ARG A 794 11.23 15.82 -30.23
C ARG A 794 10.28 16.97 -29.94
N ARG A 795 9.18 17.05 -30.68
CA ARG A 795 8.14 18.05 -30.47
C ARG A 795 7.44 17.84 -29.13
N VAL A 796 6.99 16.63 -28.86
CA VAL A 796 6.38 16.21 -27.60
C VAL A 796 7.34 16.45 -26.42
N ALA A 797 8.61 16.10 -26.55
CA ALA A 797 9.62 16.32 -25.52
C ALA A 797 9.85 17.81 -25.25
N PHE A 798 9.87 18.65 -26.29
CA PHE A 798 10.06 20.11 -26.12
C PHE A 798 8.93 20.74 -25.29
N PHE A 799 7.68 20.53 -25.68
CA PHE A 799 6.53 21.07 -24.94
C PHE A 799 6.31 20.38 -23.59
N GLY A 800 6.59 19.09 -23.52
CA GLY A 800 6.55 18.34 -22.25
C GLY A 800 7.50 18.89 -21.20
N ARG A 801 8.68 19.39 -21.57
CA ARG A 801 9.58 20.10 -20.64
C ARG A 801 8.97 21.39 -20.13
N VAL A 802 8.29 22.15 -21.01
CA VAL A 802 7.61 23.41 -20.61
C VAL A 802 6.49 23.09 -19.60
N ASN A 803 5.64 22.09 -19.91
CA ASN A 803 4.59 21.63 -19.02
C ASN A 803 5.16 21.17 -17.67
N SER A 804 6.27 20.44 -17.70
CA SER A 804 6.91 19.92 -16.48
C SER A 804 7.47 21.02 -15.59
N LEU A 805 8.06 22.08 -16.19
CA LEU A 805 8.54 23.25 -15.43
C LEU A 805 7.37 24.02 -14.80
N ALA A 806 6.28 24.21 -15.55
CA ALA A 806 5.08 24.86 -15.04
C ALA A 806 4.43 24.03 -13.92
N LEU A 807 4.29 22.71 -14.08
CA LEU A 807 3.80 21.79 -13.06
C LEU A 807 4.66 21.86 -11.78
N THR A 808 5.98 21.87 -11.93
CA THR A 808 6.93 22.01 -10.83
C THR A 808 6.74 23.33 -10.09
N LEU A 809 6.59 24.45 -10.82
CA LEU A 809 6.36 25.76 -10.22
C LEU A 809 5.02 25.79 -9.47
N LEU A 810 3.94 25.26 -10.05
CA LEU A 810 2.65 25.15 -9.38
C LEU A 810 2.76 24.40 -8.07
N LYS A 811 3.36 23.21 -8.08
CA LYS A 811 3.59 22.40 -6.85
C LYS A 811 4.31 23.19 -5.75
N LEU A 812 5.30 23.98 -6.13
CA LEU A 812 6.14 24.75 -5.19
C LEU A 812 5.49 26.04 -4.70
N THR A 813 4.40 26.50 -5.32
CA THR A 813 3.83 27.83 -5.04
C THR A 813 2.37 27.82 -4.56
N VAL A 814 1.58 26.79 -4.88
CA VAL A 814 0.21 26.65 -4.34
C VAL A 814 0.21 26.35 -2.84
N PRO A 815 -0.94 26.45 -2.15
CA PRO A 815 -1.07 26.06 -0.73
C PRO A 815 -0.76 24.58 -0.52
N GLY A 816 -0.01 24.26 0.54
CA GLY A 816 0.37 22.92 0.93
C GLY A 816 1.89 22.71 1.02
N VAL A 817 2.28 21.48 1.32
CA VAL A 817 3.66 21.03 1.52
C VAL A 817 4.13 20.26 0.27
N PRO A 818 4.98 20.82 -0.59
CA PRO A 818 5.46 20.15 -1.77
C PRO A 818 6.38 18.98 -1.40
N ASP A 819 6.09 17.81 -1.97
CA ASP A 819 6.97 16.65 -1.92
C ASP A 819 7.77 16.51 -3.21
N ILE A 820 9.05 16.21 -3.08
CA ILE A 820 9.94 15.87 -4.17
C ILE A 820 10.28 14.39 -4.06
N TYR A 821 9.74 13.60 -4.97
CA TYR A 821 10.14 12.20 -5.07
C TYR A 821 11.55 12.09 -5.62
N ARG A 822 12.36 11.22 -5.02
CA ARG A 822 13.78 11.04 -5.34
C ARG A 822 14.09 11.06 -6.84
N GLY A 823 14.94 11.96 -7.25
CA GLY A 823 15.40 12.08 -8.62
C GLY A 823 14.57 12.97 -9.52
N THR A 824 13.35 13.39 -9.11
CA THR A 824 12.47 14.24 -9.93
C THR A 824 12.91 15.71 -9.96
N GLU A 825 13.90 16.09 -9.20
CA GLU A 825 14.50 17.43 -9.29
C GLU A 825 15.24 17.71 -10.62
N MET A 826 15.53 16.64 -11.39
CA MET A 826 15.89 16.71 -12.81
C MET A 826 14.91 15.86 -13.62
N TRP A 827 15.04 15.81 -14.94
CA TRP A 827 14.14 14.97 -15.75
C TRP A 827 14.23 13.52 -15.35
N GLN A 828 13.05 12.93 -15.04
CA GLN A 828 12.91 11.53 -14.71
C GLN A 828 11.78 10.91 -15.54
N PHE A 829 12.15 9.98 -16.42
CA PHE A 829 11.20 9.30 -17.30
C PHE A 829 10.98 7.85 -16.83
N SER A 830 10.40 7.73 -15.63
CA SER A 830 10.08 6.43 -15.03
C SER A 830 8.64 6.05 -15.28
N LEU A 831 8.42 4.75 -15.40
CA LEU A 831 7.12 4.08 -15.42
C LEU A 831 6.80 3.55 -14.02
N VAL A 832 5.74 2.77 -13.87
CA VAL A 832 5.32 2.14 -12.63
C VAL A 832 6.42 1.24 -12.06
N ASP A 833 6.30 0.91 -10.79
CA ASP A 833 7.22 -0.01 -10.12
C ASP A 833 7.45 -1.33 -10.91
N PRO A 834 8.66 -1.87 -10.92
CA PRO A 834 9.86 -1.42 -10.19
C PRO A 834 10.67 -0.32 -10.90
N ASP A 835 10.28 0.18 -12.08
CA ASP A 835 11.05 1.14 -12.89
C ASP A 835 11.28 2.47 -12.15
N ASN A 836 10.32 2.95 -11.35
CA ASN A 836 10.44 4.16 -10.54
C ASN A 836 11.37 4.02 -9.31
N ARG A 837 11.93 2.83 -9.07
CA ARG A 837 12.88 2.55 -7.97
C ARG A 837 14.33 2.44 -8.44
N ARG A 838 14.63 2.72 -9.70
CA ARG A 838 15.99 2.70 -10.24
C ARG A 838 16.91 3.68 -9.48
N PRO A 839 18.22 3.40 -9.37
CA PRO A 839 19.18 4.27 -8.69
C PRO A 839 19.16 5.71 -9.23
N VAL A 840 19.40 6.67 -8.35
CA VAL A 840 19.50 8.11 -8.66
C VAL A 840 20.95 8.53 -8.62
N ASP A 841 21.43 9.24 -9.66
CA ASP A 841 22.74 9.84 -9.68
C ASP A 841 22.75 11.17 -8.90
N TYR A 842 22.94 11.05 -7.59
CA TYR A 842 23.00 12.21 -6.70
C TYR A 842 24.27 13.03 -6.90
N ALA A 843 25.39 12.42 -7.31
CA ALA A 843 26.64 13.15 -7.56
C ALA A 843 26.48 14.18 -8.68
N ARG A 844 25.79 13.80 -9.77
CA ARG A 844 25.46 14.73 -10.86
C ARG A 844 24.57 15.88 -10.37
N ARG A 845 23.57 15.58 -9.54
CA ARG A 845 22.62 16.58 -9.01
C ARG A 845 23.33 17.59 -8.11
N GLN A 846 24.17 17.10 -7.23
CA GLN A 846 25.03 17.93 -6.38
C GLN A 846 25.91 18.85 -7.22
N ALA A 847 26.60 18.31 -8.22
CA ALA A 847 27.48 19.11 -9.09
C ALA A 847 26.72 20.23 -9.82
N VAL A 848 25.50 19.95 -10.30
CA VAL A 848 24.65 20.95 -10.95
C VAL A 848 24.16 22.00 -9.96
N LEU A 849 23.76 21.60 -8.75
CA LEU A 849 23.33 22.54 -7.70
C LEU A 849 24.49 23.46 -7.29
N ASP A 850 25.71 22.91 -7.14
CA ASP A 850 26.92 23.68 -6.84
C ASP A 850 27.27 24.66 -7.97
N GLU A 851 27.04 24.30 -9.23
CA GLU A 851 27.20 25.19 -10.38
C GLU A 851 26.21 26.36 -10.31
N ILE A 852 24.92 26.06 -10.10
CA ILE A 852 23.85 27.08 -9.99
C ILE A 852 24.19 28.08 -8.87
N ARG A 853 24.59 27.59 -7.71
CA ARG A 853 24.90 28.41 -6.53
C ARG A 853 26.14 29.28 -6.68
N ARG A 854 27.20 28.76 -7.33
CA ARG A 854 28.37 29.56 -7.64
C ARG A 854 28.13 30.73 -8.57
N ARG A 855 27.04 30.60 -9.38
CA ARG A 855 26.62 31.62 -10.36
C ARG A 855 25.41 32.43 -9.88
N GLY A 856 25.07 32.38 -8.58
CA GLY A 856 23.84 32.93 -8.02
C GLY A 856 23.57 34.42 -8.33
N ASP A 857 24.60 35.22 -8.62
CA ASP A 857 24.48 36.63 -9.00
C ASP A 857 24.06 36.81 -10.49
N ASP A 858 24.26 35.80 -11.34
CA ASP A 858 23.90 35.81 -12.78
C ASP A 858 22.61 35.03 -13.08
N ARG A 859 21.55 35.29 -12.33
CA ARG A 859 20.27 34.60 -12.49
C ARG A 859 19.70 34.70 -13.92
N ALA A 860 19.79 35.87 -14.53
CA ALA A 860 19.30 36.08 -15.89
C ALA A 860 20.14 35.33 -16.95
N GLY A 861 21.45 35.20 -16.74
CA GLY A 861 22.33 34.39 -17.58
C GLY A 861 22.02 32.90 -17.45
N LEU A 862 21.87 32.41 -16.22
CA LEU A 862 21.49 31.01 -15.94
C LEU A 862 20.14 30.65 -16.57
N ALA A 863 19.11 31.52 -16.40
CA ALA A 863 17.79 31.28 -16.96
C ALA A 863 17.82 31.18 -18.49
N ARG A 864 18.56 32.08 -19.17
CA ARG A 864 18.73 32.05 -20.63
C ARG A 864 19.48 30.82 -21.10
N GLU A 865 20.55 30.45 -20.42
CA GLU A 865 21.32 29.26 -20.74
C GLU A 865 20.48 28.00 -20.62
N PHE A 866 19.80 27.82 -19.49
CA PHE A 866 18.99 26.64 -19.22
C PHE A 866 17.74 26.55 -20.12
N ALA A 867 17.13 27.68 -20.47
CA ALA A 867 16.07 27.72 -21.49
C ALA A 867 16.56 27.25 -22.85
N GLY A 868 17.79 27.63 -23.23
CA GLY A 868 18.42 27.22 -24.50
C GLY A 868 18.89 25.76 -24.50
N HIS A 869 19.18 25.18 -23.34
CA HIS A 869 19.69 23.83 -23.16
C HIS A 869 18.80 23.01 -22.21
N SER A 870 17.48 23.16 -22.29
CA SER A 870 16.53 22.57 -21.34
C SER A 870 16.49 21.04 -21.32
N ALA A 871 17.09 20.37 -22.33
CA ALA A 871 17.09 18.91 -22.44
C ALA A 871 17.89 18.18 -21.33
N ASP A 872 18.86 18.85 -20.68
CA ASP A 872 19.76 18.21 -19.70
C ASP A 872 19.22 18.17 -18.25
N GLY A 873 18.06 18.77 -18.00
CA GLY A 873 17.38 18.78 -16.70
C GLY A 873 17.83 19.86 -15.72
N ARG A 874 18.88 20.65 -16.04
CA ARG A 874 19.37 21.72 -15.18
C ARG A 874 18.31 22.80 -14.94
N ALA A 875 17.46 23.07 -15.95
CA ALA A 875 16.35 24.02 -15.84
C ALA A 875 15.39 23.68 -14.69
N LYS A 876 15.03 22.41 -14.53
CA LYS A 876 14.11 21.96 -13.49
C LYS A 876 14.71 22.13 -12.10
N LEU A 877 15.97 21.69 -11.91
CA LEU A 877 16.69 21.86 -10.65
C LEU A 877 16.84 23.35 -10.29
N TYR A 878 17.09 24.22 -11.28
CA TYR A 878 17.17 25.67 -11.06
C TYR A 878 15.83 26.27 -10.59
N VAL A 879 14.70 25.84 -11.17
CA VAL A 879 13.37 26.25 -10.72
C VAL A 879 13.11 25.80 -9.29
N ILE A 880 13.44 24.54 -8.97
CA ILE A 880 13.26 23.98 -7.62
C ILE A 880 14.13 24.73 -6.60
N ASP A 881 15.44 24.89 -6.84
CA ASP A 881 16.34 25.59 -5.93
C ASP A 881 15.88 27.04 -5.69
N THR A 882 15.49 27.74 -6.75
CA THR A 882 15.03 29.13 -6.64
C THR A 882 13.72 29.24 -5.87
N ALA A 883 12.73 28.39 -6.17
CA ALA A 883 11.43 28.40 -5.51
C ALA A 883 11.52 27.98 -4.04
N LEU A 884 12.31 26.96 -3.72
CA LEU A 884 12.53 26.52 -2.33
C LEU A 884 13.27 27.58 -1.51
N ALA A 885 14.28 28.23 -2.09
CA ALA A 885 14.95 29.36 -1.45
C ALA A 885 13.98 30.50 -1.15
N PHE A 886 13.07 30.82 -2.08
CA PHE A 886 12.00 31.80 -1.88
C PHE A 886 11.00 31.39 -0.79
N ARG A 887 10.56 30.13 -0.79
CA ARG A 887 9.69 29.59 0.26
C ARG A 887 10.34 29.71 1.65
N LYS A 888 11.63 29.40 1.76
CA LYS A 888 12.40 29.50 3.02
C LYS A 888 12.52 30.95 3.50
N ALA A 889 12.65 31.91 2.57
CA ALA A 889 12.77 33.32 2.89
C ALA A 889 11.43 33.98 3.27
N HIS A 890 10.30 33.46 2.77
CA HIS A 890 8.95 34.01 2.95
C HIS A 890 7.96 32.99 3.55
N PRO A 891 8.24 32.41 4.71
CA PRO A 891 7.44 31.29 5.25
C PRO A 891 5.96 31.65 5.50
N ALA A 892 5.66 32.91 5.84
CA ALA A 892 4.30 33.36 6.09
C ALA A 892 3.41 33.27 4.83
N LEU A 893 3.95 33.61 3.65
CA LEU A 893 3.22 33.48 2.39
C LEU A 893 2.77 32.04 2.09
N PHE A 894 3.57 31.06 2.49
CA PHE A 894 3.31 29.66 2.15
C PHE A 894 2.50 28.93 3.24
N ARG A 895 2.65 29.29 4.51
CA ARG A 895 1.93 28.65 5.63
C ARG A 895 0.57 29.28 5.91
N GLN A 896 0.46 30.61 5.78
CA GLN A 896 -0.71 31.41 6.22
C GLN A 896 -1.28 32.29 5.10
N GLY A 897 -0.61 32.33 3.93
CA GLY A 897 -1.02 33.20 2.85
C GLY A 897 -2.35 32.79 2.23
N SER A 898 -3.16 33.80 1.89
CA SER A 898 -4.38 33.63 1.10
C SER A 898 -4.07 32.99 -0.26
N TYR A 899 -5.09 32.48 -0.92
CA TYR A 899 -5.02 32.02 -2.30
C TYR A 899 -6.09 32.74 -3.12
N GLU A 900 -5.65 33.57 -4.04
CA GLU A 900 -6.54 34.41 -4.85
C GLU A 900 -6.30 34.17 -6.34
N PRO A 901 -7.26 33.53 -7.04
CA PRO A 901 -7.17 33.36 -8.49
C PRO A 901 -7.10 34.71 -9.20
N LEU A 902 -6.28 34.83 -10.21
CA LEU A 902 -6.17 36.02 -11.06
C LEU A 902 -6.88 35.78 -12.38
N ALA A 903 -7.73 36.74 -12.75
CA ALA A 903 -8.38 36.71 -14.05
C ALA A 903 -7.38 37.04 -15.17
N VAL A 904 -7.09 36.05 -16.01
CA VAL A 904 -6.25 36.25 -17.20
C VAL A 904 -7.07 36.84 -18.33
N ARG A 905 -6.52 37.83 -19.05
CA ARG A 905 -7.18 38.49 -20.18
C ARG A 905 -6.25 38.58 -21.38
N GLY A 906 -6.81 38.51 -22.57
CA GLY A 906 -6.09 38.54 -23.83
C GLY A 906 -6.41 37.38 -24.74
N GLU A 907 -5.81 37.34 -25.93
CA GLU A 907 -6.05 36.29 -26.93
C GLU A 907 -5.58 34.90 -26.48
N ALA A 908 -4.58 34.86 -25.61
CA ALA A 908 -4.03 33.63 -25.04
C ALA A 908 -4.50 33.32 -23.59
N ALA A 909 -5.62 33.92 -23.16
CA ALA A 909 -6.10 33.76 -21.79
C ALA A 909 -6.38 32.33 -21.39
N GLU A 910 -6.81 31.49 -22.31
CA GLU A 910 -7.06 30.05 -22.11
C GLU A 910 -5.79 29.20 -21.93
N HIS A 911 -4.62 29.75 -22.24
CA HIS A 911 -3.32 29.08 -22.09
C HIS A 911 -2.56 29.53 -20.85
N ALA A 912 -3.19 30.24 -19.93
CA ALA A 912 -2.51 30.77 -18.75
C ALA A 912 -3.37 30.60 -17.49
N VAL A 913 -2.72 30.22 -16.41
CA VAL A 913 -3.28 30.13 -15.06
C VAL A 913 -2.47 31.01 -14.14
N GLY A 914 -3.15 31.88 -13.38
CA GLY A 914 -2.46 32.77 -12.46
C GLY A 914 -3.18 32.89 -11.13
N PHE A 915 -2.42 33.14 -10.07
CA PHE A 915 -2.94 33.39 -8.72
C PHE A 915 -1.99 34.27 -7.91
N ALA A 916 -2.50 34.84 -6.86
CA ALA A 916 -1.73 35.58 -5.87
C ALA A 916 -1.79 34.91 -4.50
N ARG A 917 -0.69 35.01 -3.76
CA ARG A 917 -0.61 34.66 -2.34
C ARG A 917 -0.28 35.94 -1.55
N ARG A 918 -0.97 36.19 -0.44
CA ARG A 918 -0.76 37.36 0.40
C ARG A 918 -0.71 37.01 1.87
N ALA A 919 0.30 37.48 2.59
CA ALA A 919 0.42 37.37 4.04
C ALA A 919 1.27 38.52 4.59
N ASN A 920 0.89 39.10 5.72
CA ASN A 920 1.69 40.08 6.48
C ASN A 920 2.21 41.30 5.63
N GLY A 921 1.49 41.69 4.58
CA GLY A 921 1.88 42.79 3.69
C GLY A 921 2.84 42.37 2.56
N GLU A 922 3.21 41.13 2.48
CA GLU A 922 3.92 40.49 1.36
C GLU A 922 2.92 39.95 0.33
N GLU A 923 3.30 40.00 -0.95
CA GLU A 923 2.51 39.49 -2.06
C GLU A 923 3.42 38.68 -3.01
N MET A 924 2.94 37.53 -3.46
CA MET A 924 3.54 36.74 -4.53
C MET A 924 2.48 36.52 -5.62
N ILE A 925 2.85 36.76 -6.87
CA ILE A 925 2.04 36.48 -8.06
C ILE A 925 2.73 35.36 -8.86
N VAL A 926 1.97 34.35 -9.21
CA VAL A 926 2.43 33.19 -10.00
C VAL A 926 1.62 33.10 -11.27
#